data_77476a4dd29c2a8d485f05a77e5a7a78
#
_entry.id   77476a4dd29c2a8d485f05a77e5a7a78
#
_cell.length_a   1.000
_cell.length_b   1.000
_cell.length_c   1.000
_cell.angle_alpha   90.00
_cell.angle_beta   90.00
_cell.angle_gamma   90.00
#
_symmetry.space_group_name_H-M   'P 1'
#
loop_
_entity.id
_entity.type
_entity.pdbx_description
1 polymer ?
#
loop_
_entity_poly.entity_id
_entity_poly.type
_entity_poly.pdbx_seq_one_letter_code
_entity_poly.pdbx_strand_id
1 'polypeptide(L)'
;MPGGHGSSLGPRGFLTDEEKQNMPKVTKELLLRILLYLKPYWLQFMLVFVAILLSATVGLFPSIITGRIVDQALVGEDMALLIQLLIMAFCALAVSQVIGVLESYINAWISQRIIFDMKNQMYHHLQYMPHSFFTTEKQGDIITRMNTDISGVSTVISGTLTSIVSNIATVVTTLVALFRMNWILALVGIAIIPLLILPTRSAGKTRWKLLSDSQAKNDEMNQVINETLSVSGSMLVKIFTREEKEYENFVRVNEEVTQITLKERRSGKWFSVIMGMFTQIGPLLIYFAGGLLIINKIDAAITVGTITATVALINRLYRPVESLMNIQVDFTRSLALFTRIFDYFDRENTIVSPEYGQKPDVEKQPIVYEHVVFSYDGEQPLLTDVNFTVPGGKMYAIVGPSGSGKSTVVNLIPRLYDVLGGKVTVAGVDVRDFDLKYLRQCIGVVTQETYLFNGTILDNLRYAKEDATMEEIENACRIANIHEFILSQPDGYNTEVGNRGLKLSGGEKQRISIARVILKNPKILILDEATSALDSISENAIQDALENMMKDRTSIVIAHRLSTILKADAILVVKDGVIAEQGTHDELLALGGTYRELYETQFRQAIDYEAESGAAIPDIQILSTEYDVRCISEEDIDDVYNLCKSNEKYYEYLGSVPSAESLTEVISSIPESATAENKYFVGFWAKDKLIAVLDLIAGYPEKDDAFLGWFMVDGNMQRQGIGSRIFADVRAAMKGQGYDYLSLDCAEIHEESLAFWKAQGFKQTGEKKDNGTYKSVTLARNI
;
A
#
# COMPACT_ATOMS: atom_id res chain seq x y z
N MET A 1 23.72 45.71 -29.78
CA MET A 1 25.01 45.79 -29.07
C MET A 1 25.29 44.46 -28.42
N PRO A 2 26.37 43.78 -28.70
CA PRO A 2 26.63 42.45 -28.15
C PRO A 2 27.28 42.57 -26.77
N GLY A 3 26.59 42.09 -25.75
CA GLY A 3 27.08 41.97 -24.37
C GLY A 3 28.08 40.84 -24.24
N GLY A 4 29.20 41.11 -23.59
CA GLY A 4 30.36 40.29 -23.49
C GLY A 4 30.13 38.89 -22.91
N HIS A 5 30.73 37.92 -23.54
CA HIS A 5 30.92 36.55 -23.02
C HIS A 5 31.93 36.55 -21.87
N GLY A 6 31.43 36.68 -20.67
CA GLY A 6 32.21 36.30 -19.48
C GLY A 6 32.37 34.78 -19.47
N SER A 7 33.59 34.32 -19.70
CA SER A 7 33.97 32.90 -19.54
C SER A 7 33.80 32.49 -18.10
N SER A 8 32.62 31.94 -17.73
CA SER A 8 32.45 31.28 -16.44
C SER A 8 33.16 29.93 -16.45
N LEU A 9 34.30 29.89 -15.78
CA LEU A 9 35.11 28.69 -15.52
C LEU A 9 34.44 27.72 -14.52
N GLY A 10 33.11 27.67 -14.49
CA GLY A 10 32.34 26.85 -13.57
C GLY A 10 31.64 25.65 -14.24
N PRO A 11 31.06 24.73 -13.47
CA PRO A 11 30.38 23.52 -13.94
C PRO A 11 29.31 23.74 -15.02
N ARG A 12 28.73 24.94 -15.06
CA ARG A 12 27.68 25.35 -16.00
C ARG A 12 28.07 25.45 -17.47
N GLY A 13 29.38 25.47 -17.79
CA GLY A 13 29.87 25.63 -19.16
C GLY A 13 29.67 24.40 -20.07
N PHE A 14 29.25 23.24 -19.51
CA PHE A 14 29.21 21.96 -20.21
C PHE A 14 27.81 21.41 -20.45
N LEU A 15 26.78 22.10 -20.01
CA LEU A 15 25.40 21.64 -20.03
C LEU A 15 24.58 22.42 -21.07
N THR A 16 23.54 21.80 -21.63
CA THR A 16 22.52 22.46 -22.42
C THR A 16 21.73 23.47 -21.57
N ASP A 17 21.02 24.42 -22.22
CA ASP A 17 20.26 25.41 -21.49
C ASP A 17 19.09 24.82 -20.70
N GLU A 18 18.49 23.69 -21.16
CA GLU A 18 17.49 22.92 -20.42
C GLU A 18 18.11 22.18 -19.22
N GLU A 19 19.29 21.59 -19.40
CA GLU A 19 20.01 20.93 -18.28
C GLU A 19 20.46 21.95 -17.23
N LYS A 20 20.79 23.19 -17.63
CA LYS A 20 21.12 24.29 -16.71
C LYS A 20 19.90 24.77 -15.91
N GLN A 21 18.70 24.70 -16.48
CA GLN A 21 17.47 25.07 -15.79
C GLN A 21 17.06 24.00 -14.75
N ASN A 22 17.30 22.73 -15.04
CA ASN A 22 16.95 21.60 -14.16
C ASN A 22 18.04 21.24 -13.15
N MET A 23 19.22 21.87 -13.22
CA MET A 23 20.24 21.67 -12.19
C MET A 23 19.87 22.38 -10.90
N PRO A 24 20.00 21.68 -9.74
CA PRO A 24 19.87 22.35 -8.47
C PRO A 24 20.90 23.48 -8.39
N LYS A 25 20.40 24.72 -8.23
CA LYS A 25 21.27 25.88 -8.05
C LYS A 25 22.06 25.65 -6.75
N VAL A 26 23.38 25.58 -6.85
CA VAL A 26 24.26 25.55 -5.68
C VAL A 26 24.11 26.90 -4.96
N THR A 27 23.17 26.95 -4.01
CA THR A 27 22.97 28.14 -3.18
C THR A 27 23.90 28.04 -1.96
N LYS A 28 24.34 29.21 -1.46
CA LYS A 28 25.09 29.26 -0.20
C LYS A 28 24.29 28.66 0.96
N GLU A 29 22.96 28.80 0.91
CA GLU A 29 22.02 28.26 1.89
C GLU A 29 22.04 26.73 1.93
N LEU A 30 22.02 26.04 0.76
CA LEU A 30 22.11 24.60 0.67
C LEU A 30 23.43 24.08 1.27
N LEU A 31 24.55 24.72 0.92
CA LEU A 31 25.85 24.35 1.48
C LEU A 31 25.93 24.58 3.00
N LEU A 32 25.39 25.70 3.46
CA LEU A 32 25.33 25.99 4.90
C LEU A 32 24.49 24.96 5.64
N ARG A 33 23.36 24.57 5.07
CA ARG A 33 22.47 23.56 5.64
C ARG A 33 23.14 22.18 5.72
N ILE A 34 23.86 21.77 4.67
CA ILE A 34 24.66 20.55 4.68
C ILE A 34 25.70 20.62 5.81
N LEU A 35 26.41 21.74 5.92
CA LEU A 35 27.40 21.92 6.99
C LEU A 35 26.80 21.90 8.40
N LEU A 36 25.59 22.40 8.58
CA LEU A 36 24.88 22.33 9.86
C LEU A 36 24.55 20.89 10.25
N TYR A 37 24.22 20.03 9.29
CA TYR A 37 24.02 18.59 9.52
C TYR A 37 25.33 17.87 9.91
N LEU A 38 26.47 18.35 9.41
CA LEU A 38 27.78 17.81 9.74
C LEU A 38 28.32 18.33 11.09
N LYS A 39 27.79 19.45 11.58
CA LYS A 39 28.26 20.12 12.81
C LYS A 39 28.31 19.21 14.06
N PRO A 40 27.35 18.33 14.34
CA PRO A 40 27.44 17.44 15.50
C PRO A 40 28.66 16.50 15.48
N TYR A 41 29.19 16.23 14.30
CA TYR A 41 30.31 15.28 14.06
C TYR A 41 31.65 15.97 13.81
N TRP A 42 31.78 17.27 14.09
CA TRP A 42 32.98 18.05 13.79
C TRP A 42 34.27 17.46 14.37
N LEU A 43 34.20 16.90 15.58
CA LEU A 43 35.36 16.29 16.25
C LEU A 43 35.86 15.04 15.48
N GLN A 44 34.96 14.22 15.03
CA GLN A 44 35.27 13.02 14.25
C GLN A 44 35.85 13.42 12.87
N PHE A 45 35.30 14.45 12.23
CA PHE A 45 35.86 14.99 10.99
C PHE A 45 37.29 15.55 11.19
N MET A 46 37.56 16.20 12.31
CA MET A 46 38.91 16.65 12.67
C MET A 46 39.88 15.46 12.84
N LEU A 47 39.41 14.37 13.46
CA LEU A 47 40.24 13.16 13.57
C LEU A 47 40.54 12.53 12.21
N VAL A 48 39.55 12.46 11.31
CA VAL A 48 39.73 12.00 9.93
C VAL A 48 40.70 12.91 9.19
N PHE A 49 40.57 14.24 9.32
CA PHE A 49 41.46 15.20 8.69
C PHE A 49 42.95 15.04 9.16
N VAL A 50 43.14 14.87 10.46
CA VAL A 50 44.49 14.61 11.02
C VAL A 50 45.03 13.26 10.52
N ALA A 51 44.21 12.21 10.49
CA ALA A 51 44.63 10.91 9.96
C ALA A 51 45.02 10.99 8.49
N ILE A 52 44.28 11.73 7.67
CA ILE A 52 44.59 11.98 6.24
C ILE A 52 45.96 12.70 6.11
N LEU A 53 46.21 13.76 6.90
CA LEU A 53 47.46 14.49 6.82
C LEU A 53 48.64 13.61 7.25
N LEU A 54 48.50 12.83 8.33
CA LEU A 54 49.52 11.90 8.78
C LEU A 54 49.76 10.81 7.72
N SER A 55 48.74 10.18 7.19
CA SER A 55 48.85 9.16 6.14
C SER A 55 49.50 9.71 4.87
N ALA A 56 49.12 10.92 4.44
CA ALA A 56 49.70 11.59 3.29
C ALA A 56 51.20 11.86 3.49
N THR A 57 51.60 12.33 4.70
CA THR A 57 52.96 12.67 5.02
C THR A 57 53.81 11.40 5.19
N VAL A 58 53.39 10.42 5.99
CA VAL A 58 54.10 9.16 6.20
C VAL A 58 54.27 8.40 4.89
N GLY A 59 53.27 8.42 4.04
CA GLY A 59 53.32 7.79 2.73
C GLY A 59 54.31 8.42 1.74
N LEU A 60 54.95 9.58 2.03
CA LEU A 60 56.04 10.14 1.22
C LEU A 60 57.39 9.40 1.49
N PHE A 61 57.58 8.90 2.72
CA PHE A 61 58.86 8.32 3.12
C PHE A 61 59.34 7.19 2.21
N PRO A 62 58.53 6.20 1.80
CA PRO A 62 58.99 5.15 0.89
C PRO A 62 59.57 5.69 -0.41
N SER A 63 58.95 6.72 -1.01
CA SER A 63 59.45 7.34 -2.24
C SER A 63 60.78 8.05 -2.04
N ILE A 64 60.93 8.77 -0.92
CA ILE A 64 62.20 9.46 -0.56
C ILE A 64 63.30 8.45 -0.20
N ILE A 65 62.97 7.39 0.54
CA ILE A 65 63.89 6.32 0.92
C ILE A 65 64.41 5.58 -0.31
N THR A 66 63.57 5.37 -1.34
CA THR A 66 63.99 4.75 -2.61
C THR A 66 65.15 5.52 -3.23
N GLY A 67 65.14 6.86 -3.21
CA GLY A 67 66.26 7.66 -3.68
C GLY A 67 67.56 7.44 -2.85
N ARG A 68 67.41 7.36 -1.52
CA ARG A 68 68.53 7.08 -0.64
C ARG A 68 69.09 5.67 -0.82
N ILE A 69 68.26 4.69 -1.08
CA ILE A 69 68.66 3.32 -1.39
C ILE A 69 69.59 3.34 -2.62
N VAL A 70 69.13 4.04 -3.70
CA VAL A 70 69.93 4.12 -4.93
C VAL A 70 71.23 4.84 -4.71
N ASP A 71 71.28 6.02 -4.07
CA ASP A 71 72.49 6.86 -3.95
C ASP A 71 73.50 6.39 -2.90
N GLN A 72 72.98 5.84 -1.79
CA GLN A 72 73.88 5.56 -0.62
C GLN A 72 74.13 4.07 -0.43
N ALA A 73 73.05 3.24 -0.52
CA ALA A 73 73.20 1.82 -0.26
C ALA A 73 73.74 1.04 -1.47
N LEU A 74 73.16 1.28 -2.67
CA LEU A 74 73.57 0.55 -3.89
C LEU A 74 74.91 1.07 -4.44
N VAL A 75 75.15 2.38 -4.53
CA VAL A 75 76.40 2.99 -5.01
C VAL A 75 77.51 2.82 -3.99
N GLY A 76 77.21 2.84 -2.68
CA GLY A 76 78.10 2.59 -1.59
C GLY A 76 78.37 1.11 -1.29
N GLU A 77 77.74 0.19 -1.99
CA GLU A 77 77.84 -1.28 -1.76
C GLU A 77 77.60 -1.70 -0.30
N ASP A 78 76.80 -0.90 0.46
CA ASP A 78 76.52 -1.13 1.89
C ASP A 78 75.28 -1.95 2.11
N MET A 79 75.39 -3.25 2.33
CA MET A 79 74.27 -4.17 2.56
C MET A 79 73.53 -3.88 3.88
N ALA A 80 74.28 -3.42 4.92
CA ALA A 80 73.67 -3.13 6.23
C ALA A 80 72.73 -1.92 6.12
N LEU A 81 73.16 -0.85 5.42
CA LEU A 81 72.40 0.32 5.16
C LEU A 81 71.16 -0.01 4.25
N LEU A 82 71.36 -0.88 3.24
CA LEU A 82 70.24 -1.33 2.37
C LEU A 82 69.14 -1.99 3.18
N ILE A 83 69.46 -2.94 4.04
CA ILE A 83 68.48 -3.64 4.89
C ILE A 83 67.84 -2.64 5.85
N GLN A 84 68.56 -1.73 6.45
CA GLN A 84 68.00 -0.71 7.35
C GLN A 84 66.97 0.19 6.62
N LEU A 85 67.32 0.69 5.44
CA LEU A 85 66.40 1.53 4.64
C LEU A 85 65.15 0.78 4.14
N LEU A 86 65.33 -0.50 3.77
CA LEU A 86 64.18 -1.33 3.39
C LEU A 86 63.22 -1.55 4.56
N ILE A 87 63.77 -1.86 5.76
CA ILE A 87 62.94 -1.99 6.96
C ILE A 87 62.20 -0.66 7.27
N MET A 88 62.90 0.47 7.19
CA MET A 88 62.28 1.79 7.40
C MET A 88 61.18 2.07 6.39
N ALA A 89 61.38 1.75 5.10
CA ALA A 89 60.38 1.92 4.07
C ALA A 89 59.18 1.02 4.33
N PHE A 90 59.41 -0.24 4.70
CA PHE A 90 58.31 -1.17 5.05
C PHE A 90 57.54 -0.72 6.29
N CYS A 91 58.22 -0.27 7.35
CA CYS A 91 57.57 0.28 8.55
C CYS A 91 56.71 1.51 8.20
N ALA A 92 57.24 2.43 7.37
CA ALA A 92 56.49 3.61 6.94
C ALA A 92 55.22 3.22 6.12
N LEU A 93 55.35 2.24 5.23
CA LEU A 93 54.20 1.68 4.51
C LEU A 93 53.15 1.06 5.46
N ALA A 94 53.63 0.21 6.40
CA ALA A 94 52.74 -0.44 7.36
C ALA A 94 52.00 0.58 8.23
N VAL A 95 52.68 1.58 8.75
CA VAL A 95 52.10 2.66 9.55
C VAL A 95 51.07 3.45 8.72
N SER A 96 51.40 3.82 7.48
CA SER A 96 50.45 4.53 6.59
C SER A 96 49.20 3.72 6.34
N GLN A 97 49.31 2.40 6.10
CA GLN A 97 48.14 1.52 5.89
C GLN A 97 47.29 1.39 7.15
N VAL A 98 47.89 1.25 8.33
CA VAL A 98 47.15 1.20 9.60
C VAL A 98 46.37 2.51 9.83
N ILE A 99 46.98 3.67 9.58
CA ILE A 99 46.32 4.96 9.66
C ILE A 99 45.17 5.03 8.65
N GLY A 100 45.33 4.54 7.43
CA GLY A 100 44.28 4.51 6.40
C GLY A 100 43.11 3.61 6.79
N VAL A 101 43.35 2.48 7.44
CA VAL A 101 42.27 1.62 7.97
C VAL A 101 41.50 2.35 9.07
N LEU A 102 42.17 3.02 9.99
CA LEU A 102 41.57 3.78 11.07
C LEU A 102 40.73 4.95 10.53
N GLU A 103 41.26 5.70 9.57
CA GLU A 103 40.58 6.75 8.83
C GLU A 103 39.30 6.21 8.19
N SER A 104 39.38 5.11 7.44
CA SER A 104 38.23 4.48 6.77
C SER A 104 37.17 4.05 7.76
N TYR A 105 37.55 3.47 8.90
CA TYR A 105 36.62 3.07 9.95
C TYR A 105 35.87 4.27 10.56
N ILE A 106 36.58 5.33 10.93
CA ILE A 106 35.97 6.54 11.52
C ILE A 106 35.03 7.17 10.48
N ASN A 107 35.44 7.26 9.23
CA ASN A 107 34.65 7.83 8.15
C ASN A 107 33.37 7.03 7.87
N ALA A 108 33.45 5.69 7.85
CA ALA A 108 32.29 4.81 7.72
C ALA A 108 31.32 4.98 8.91
N TRP A 109 31.85 5.11 10.13
CA TRP A 109 31.05 5.33 11.34
C TRP A 109 30.27 6.67 11.25
N ILE A 110 30.95 7.77 10.89
CA ILE A 110 30.31 9.09 10.71
C ILE A 110 29.17 8.99 9.70
N SER A 111 29.44 8.38 8.57
CA SER A 111 28.51 8.23 7.47
C SER A 111 27.24 7.47 7.87
N GLN A 112 27.41 6.32 8.54
CA GLN A 112 26.27 5.52 9.01
C GLN A 112 25.48 6.24 10.11
N ARG A 113 26.14 7.00 10.96
CA ARG A 113 25.46 7.75 12.01
C ARG A 113 24.61 8.89 11.46
N ILE A 114 25.12 9.62 10.47
CA ILE A 114 24.36 10.66 9.77
C ILE A 114 23.15 10.06 9.07
N ILE A 115 23.30 8.92 8.37
CA ILE A 115 22.18 8.21 7.74
C ILE A 115 21.13 7.83 8.78
N PHE A 116 21.55 7.29 9.92
CA PHE A 116 20.64 6.92 11.00
C PHE A 116 19.84 8.12 11.49
N ASP A 117 20.50 9.25 11.76
CA ASP A 117 19.83 10.44 12.24
C ASP A 117 18.89 11.04 11.19
N MET A 118 19.31 11.08 9.91
CA MET A 118 18.46 11.56 8.82
C MET A 118 17.24 10.68 8.60
N LYS A 119 17.37 9.35 8.62
CA LYS A 119 16.24 8.43 8.50
C LYS A 119 15.24 8.59 9.63
N ASN A 120 15.71 8.70 10.87
CA ASN A 120 14.86 8.90 12.02
C ASN A 120 14.09 10.23 11.95
N GLN A 121 14.80 11.31 11.62
CA GLN A 121 14.18 12.64 11.46
C GLN A 121 13.16 12.64 10.31
N MET A 122 13.48 12.05 9.17
CA MET A 122 12.56 11.96 8.03
C MET A 122 11.33 11.14 8.38
N TYR A 123 11.51 9.97 9.00
CA TYR A 123 10.39 9.13 9.42
C TYR A 123 9.48 9.85 10.42
N HIS A 124 10.08 10.50 11.42
CA HIS A 124 9.34 11.31 12.38
C HIS A 124 8.56 12.44 11.68
N HIS A 125 9.20 13.18 10.80
CA HIS A 125 8.56 14.26 10.03
C HIS A 125 7.37 13.75 9.22
N LEU A 126 7.55 12.64 8.47
CA LEU A 126 6.50 12.03 7.65
C LEU A 126 5.32 11.52 8.48
N GLN A 127 5.53 11.02 9.71
CA GLN A 127 4.42 10.58 10.59
C GLN A 127 3.47 11.72 10.97
N TYR A 128 3.94 12.96 10.98
CA TYR A 128 3.14 14.14 11.29
C TYR A 128 2.63 14.89 10.06
N MET A 129 2.97 14.43 8.84
CA MET A 129 2.44 15.05 7.63
C MET A 129 0.92 14.85 7.51
N PRO A 130 0.20 15.83 6.93
CA PRO A 130 -1.24 15.75 6.72
C PRO A 130 -1.61 14.61 5.76
N HIS A 131 -2.83 14.13 5.84
CA HIS A 131 -3.31 13.04 4.96
C HIS A 131 -3.22 13.41 3.48
N SER A 132 -3.42 14.68 3.13
CA SER A 132 -3.28 15.23 1.78
C SER A 132 -1.90 14.93 1.18
N PHE A 133 -0.83 14.95 1.96
CA PHE A 133 0.51 14.62 1.49
C PHE A 133 0.58 13.19 0.94
N PHE A 134 -0.01 12.22 1.64
CA PHE A 134 0.02 10.80 1.23
C PHE A 134 -0.93 10.49 0.06
N THR A 135 -1.93 11.33 -0.19
CA THR A 135 -2.82 11.17 -1.34
C THR A 135 -2.27 11.82 -2.62
N THR A 136 -1.41 12.83 -2.49
CA THR A 136 -0.79 13.53 -3.63
C THR A 136 0.55 12.93 -4.03
N GLU A 137 1.36 12.50 -3.05
CA GLU A 137 2.69 11.94 -3.30
C GLU A 137 2.62 10.45 -3.61
N LYS A 138 3.45 10.01 -4.56
CA LYS A 138 3.57 8.59 -4.89
C LYS A 138 4.31 7.86 -3.77
N GLN A 139 3.73 6.79 -3.24
CA GLN A 139 4.35 5.96 -2.20
C GLN A 139 5.77 5.49 -2.57
N GLY A 140 6.01 5.17 -3.85
CA GLY A 140 7.32 4.77 -4.36
C GLY A 140 8.38 5.87 -4.20
N ASP A 141 8.00 7.14 -4.39
CA ASP A 141 8.91 8.28 -4.24
C ASP A 141 9.33 8.47 -2.78
N ILE A 142 8.38 8.35 -1.84
CA ILE A 142 8.65 8.41 -0.40
C ILE A 142 9.65 7.32 0.01
N ILE A 143 9.43 6.07 -0.43
CA ILE A 143 10.31 4.93 -0.14
C ILE A 143 11.70 5.14 -0.76
N THR A 144 11.77 5.64 -1.98
CA THR A 144 13.04 5.93 -2.68
C THR A 144 13.84 7.00 -1.95
N ARG A 145 13.20 8.07 -1.48
CA ARG A 145 13.87 9.12 -0.70
C ARG A 145 14.39 8.60 0.63
N MET A 146 13.59 7.82 1.35
CA MET A 146 14.01 7.26 2.64
C MET A 146 15.13 6.23 2.52
N ASN A 147 15.11 5.38 1.52
CA ASN A 147 16.06 4.29 1.41
C ASN A 147 17.24 4.61 0.50
N THR A 148 16.99 5.09 -0.72
CA THR A 148 18.03 5.29 -1.73
C THR A 148 18.71 6.64 -1.58
N ASP A 149 17.95 7.73 -1.50
CA ASP A 149 18.53 9.08 -1.48
C ASP A 149 19.29 9.33 -0.16
N ILE A 150 18.70 9.02 0.99
CA ILE A 150 19.39 9.17 2.29
C ILE A 150 20.61 8.24 2.36
N SER A 151 20.53 7.01 1.85
CA SER A 151 21.69 6.12 1.79
C SER A 151 22.77 6.63 0.84
N GLY A 152 22.39 7.35 -0.22
CA GLY A 152 23.31 8.03 -1.13
C GLY A 152 24.16 9.12 -0.45
N VAL A 153 23.69 9.70 0.65
CA VAL A 153 24.47 10.65 1.48
C VAL A 153 25.76 10.01 1.99
N SER A 154 25.77 8.68 2.26
CA SER A 154 26.99 7.96 2.61
C SER A 154 28.09 8.11 1.56
N THR A 155 27.73 7.91 0.28
CA THR A 155 28.67 8.05 -0.83
C THR A 155 29.23 9.48 -0.93
N VAL A 156 28.42 10.47 -0.59
CA VAL A 156 28.87 11.88 -0.55
C VAL A 156 29.88 12.10 0.57
N ILE A 157 29.57 11.66 1.76
CA ILE A 157 30.38 11.93 2.95
C ILE A 157 31.67 11.10 2.94
N SER A 158 31.53 9.77 2.87
CA SER A 158 32.70 8.86 2.92
C SER A 158 33.45 8.77 1.59
N GLY A 159 32.81 9.03 0.48
CA GLY A 159 33.45 9.04 -0.85
C GLY A 159 33.92 10.43 -1.24
N THR A 160 32.97 11.31 -1.61
CA THR A 160 33.30 12.59 -2.26
C THR A 160 34.07 13.56 -1.35
N LEU A 161 33.55 13.86 -0.15
CA LEU A 161 34.18 14.84 0.74
C LEU A 161 35.54 14.36 1.24
N THR A 162 35.64 13.12 1.68
CA THR A 162 36.90 12.54 2.15
C THR A 162 37.92 12.44 1.02
N SER A 163 37.52 12.04 -0.19
CA SER A 163 38.40 12.03 -1.36
C SER A 163 38.94 13.41 -1.73
N ILE A 164 38.09 14.47 -1.65
CA ILE A 164 38.58 15.84 -1.86
C ILE A 164 39.71 16.17 -0.90
N VAL A 165 39.46 15.97 0.39
CA VAL A 165 40.43 16.31 1.44
C VAL A 165 41.71 15.48 1.30
N SER A 166 41.59 14.16 1.10
CA SER A 166 42.70 13.24 0.94
C SER A 166 43.56 13.53 -0.30
N ASN A 167 42.89 13.79 -1.44
CA ASN A 167 43.60 14.13 -2.66
C ASN A 167 44.28 15.49 -2.57
N ILE A 168 43.66 16.50 -1.98
CA ILE A 168 44.30 17.81 -1.75
C ILE A 168 45.50 17.66 -0.80
N ALA A 169 45.35 16.95 0.29
CA ALA A 169 46.45 16.69 1.24
C ALA A 169 47.62 15.97 0.55
N THR A 170 47.32 14.94 -0.26
CA THR A 170 48.37 14.20 -1.00
C THR A 170 49.05 15.08 -2.04
N VAL A 171 48.30 15.89 -2.79
CA VAL A 171 48.85 16.84 -3.77
C VAL A 171 49.77 17.83 -3.07
N VAL A 172 49.27 18.50 -2.03
CA VAL A 172 50.06 19.52 -1.30
C VAL A 172 51.34 18.95 -0.69
N THR A 173 51.22 17.82 0.04
CA THR A 173 52.39 17.18 0.68
C THR A 173 53.42 16.69 -0.36
N THR A 174 52.95 16.14 -1.47
CA THR A 174 53.84 15.66 -2.56
C THR A 174 54.51 16.82 -3.28
N LEU A 175 53.79 17.91 -3.56
CA LEU A 175 54.39 19.12 -4.15
C LEU A 175 55.46 19.72 -3.28
N VAL A 176 55.20 19.87 -1.98
CA VAL A 176 56.20 20.35 -1.01
C VAL A 176 57.43 19.45 -1.01
N ALA A 177 57.29 18.13 -1.02
CA ALA A 177 58.40 17.20 -1.09
C ALA A 177 59.20 17.32 -2.39
N LEU A 178 58.52 17.40 -3.54
CA LEU A 178 59.12 17.58 -4.88
C LEU A 178 59.93 18.88 -4.97
N PHE A 179 59.38 20.02 -4.57
CA PHE A 179 60.10 21.29 -4.61
C PHE A 179 61.30 21.35 -3.64
N ARG A 180 61.21 20.66 -2.48
CA ARG A 180 62.32 20.53 -1.56
C ARG A 180 63.45 19.63 -2.06
N MET A 181 63.14 18.66 -2.91
CA MET A 181 64.16 17.79 -3.52
C MET A 181 64.90 18.46 -4.65
N ASN A 182 64.18 18.85 -5.69
CA ASN A 182 64.75 19.64 -6.78
C ASN A 182 63.60 20.38 -7.55
N TRP A 183 63.69 21.68 -7.58
CA TRP A 183 62.65 22.52 -8.17
C TRP A 183 62.56 22.43 -9.72
N ILE A 184 63.69 22.11 -10.40
CA ILE A 184 63.69 21.96 -11.86
C ILE A 184 62.92 20.69 -12.28
N LEU A 185 63.27 19.57 -11.66
CA LEU A 185 62.61 18.29 -11.90
C LEU A 185 61.13 18.34 -11.47
N ALA A 186 60.79 19.07 -10.41
CA ALA A 186 59.42 19.31 -9.99
C ALA A 186 58.64 20.04 -11.09
N LEU A 187 59.15 21.13 -11.66
CA LEU A 187 58.50 21.88 -12.73
C LEU A 187 58.32 21.01 -13.98
N VAL A 188 59.28 20.20 -14.38
CA VAL A 188 59.20 19.30 -15.52
C VAL A 188 58.05 18.30 -15.31
N GLY A 189 57.99 17.68 -14.14
CA GLY A 189 56.93 16.71 -13.80
C GLY A 189 55.54 17.34 -13.72
N ILE A 190 55.42 18.58 -13.20
CA ILE A 190 54.16 19.29 -13.07
C ILE A 190 53.68 19.85 -14.43
N ALA A 191 54.57 20.16 -15.38
CA ALA A 191 54.24 20.72 -16.69
C ALA A 191 53.27 19.85 -17.51
N ILE A 192 53.15 18.56 -17.20
CA ILE A 192 52.24 17.62 -17.83
C ILE A 192 50.80 17.79 -17.31
N ILE A 193 50.60 18.28 -16.08
CA ILE A 193 49.27 18.41 -15.49
C ILE A 193 48.33 19.29 -16.30
N PRO A 194 48.73 20.49 -16.79
CA PRO A 194 47.86 21.27 -17.70
C PRO A 194 47.50 20.52 -18.97
N LEU A 195 48.34 19.67 -19.49
CA LEU A 195 48.08 18.87 -20.70
C LEU A 195 47.02 17.81 -20.46
N LEU A 196 46.91 17.28 -19.22
CA LEU A 196 45.86 16.37 -18.80
C LEU A 196 44.42 17.04 -18.81
N ILE A 197 44.36 18.35 -18.64
CA ILE A 197 43.09 19.10 -18.55
C ILE A 197 42.42 19.19 -19.91
N LEU A 198 43.17 19.22 -21.02
CA LEU A 198 42.64 19.39 -22.36
C LEU A 198 41.70 18.27 -22.83
N PRO A 199 42.07 16.98 -22.71
CA PRO A 199 41.18 15.86 -23.06
C PRO A 199 39.95 15.75 -22.16
N THR A 200 40.10 16.09 -20.86
CA THR A 200 39.01 15.99 -19.88
C THR A 200 37.80 16.87 -20.20
N ARG A 201 38.03 18.06 -20.73
CA ARG A 201 36.94 19.01 -21.08
C ARG A 201 36.06 18.46 -22.18
N SER A 202 36.62 17.87 -23.23
CA SER A 202 35.84 17.36 -24.40
C SER A 202 35.14 16.04 -24.05
N ALA A 203 35.83 15.12 -23.37
CA ALA A 203 35.30 13.82 -22.99
C ALA A 203 34.21 13.93 -21.91
N GLY A 204 34.31 14.89 -21.00
CA GLY A 204 33.34 15.11 -19.92
C GLY A 204 31.93 15.39 -20.45
N LYS A 205 31.79 16.24 -21.46
CA LYS A 205 30.50 16.60 -22.08
C LYS A 205 29.81 15.39 -22.74
N THR A 206 30.57 14.62 -23.52
CA THR A 206 30.07 13.43 -24.22
C THR A 206 29.65 12.35 -23.22
N ARG A 207 30.48 12.14 -22.19
CA ARG A 207 30.20 11.16 -21.15
C ARG A 207 28.98 11.51 -20.33
N TRP A 208 28.80 12.77 -19.97
CA TRP A 208 27.60 13.24 -19.24
C TRP A 208 26.32 12.96 -20.04
N LYS A 209 26.30 13.31 -21.34
CA LYS A 209 25.13 13.04 -22.18
C LYS A 209 24.79 11.56 -22.24
N LEU A 210 25.80 10.70 -22.49
CA LEU A 210 25.60 9.25 -22.52
C LEU A 210 25.13 8.69 -21.19
N LEU A 211 25.59 9.23 -20.07
CA LEU A 211 25.14 8.84 -18.74
C LEU A 211 23.67 9.22 -18.49
N SER A 212 23.29 10.43 -18.87
CA SER A 212 21.91 10.92 -18.78
C SER A 212 20.96 10.08 -19.65
N ASP A 213 21.34 9.80 -20.90
CA ASP A 213 20.57 8.98 -21.83
C ASP A 213 20.43 7.53 -21.30
N SER A 214 21.50 6.98 -20.70
CA SER A 214 21.49 5.65 -20.08
C SER A 214 20.54 5.61 -18.88
N GLN A 215 20.55 6.65 -18.05
CA GLN A 215 19.63 6.74 -16.89
C GLN A 215 18.18 6.80 -17.36
N ALA A 216 17.85 7.65 -18.32
CA ALA A 216 16.49 7.77 -18.85
C ALA A 216 15.97 6.44 -19.42
N LYS A 217 16.83 5.69 -20.11
CA LYS A 217 16.44 4.36 -20.63
C LYS A 217 16.33 3.28 -19.55
N ASN A 218 17.14 3.35 -18.50
CA ASN A 218 16.96 2.47 -17.34
C ASN A 218 15.63 2.77 -16.60
N ASP A 219 15.23 4.04 -16.52
CA ASP A 219 13.96 4.42 -15.91
C ASP A 219 12.78 3.90 -16.74
N GLU A 220 12.85 3.96 -18.10
CA GLU A 220 11.86 3.35 -19.01
C GLU A 220 11.79 1.82 -18.80
N MET A 221 12.93 1.14 -18.70
CA MET A 221 12.98 -0.30 -18.43
C MET A 221 12.34 -0.65 -17.07
N ASN A 222 12.65 0.13 -16.04
CA ASN A 222 12.06 -0.06 -14.70
C ASN A 222 10.54 0.17 -14.71
N GLN A 223 10.05 1.11 -15.53
CA GLN A 223 8.62 1.34 -15.70
C GLN A 223 7.96 0.10 -16.32
N VAL A 224 8.50 -0.45 -17.42
CA VAL A 224 7.98 -1.69 -18.02
C VAL A 224 7.92 -2.84 -17.02
N ILE A 225 8.99 -3.03 -16.22
CA ILE A 225 9.03 -4.06 -15.17
C ILE A 225 7.93 -3.83 -14.12
N ASN A 226 7.80 -2.62 -13.62
CA ASN A 226 6.82 -2.29 -12.58
C ASN A 226 5.38 -2.43 -13.07
N GLU A 227 5.09 -2.05 -14.31
CA GLU A 227 3.77 -2.18 -14.91
C GLU A 227 3.40 -3.65 -15.14
N THR A 228 4.27 -4.43 -15.77
CA THR A 228 3.95 -5.80 -16.19
C THR A 228 4.05 -6.83 -15.06
N LEU A 229 4.96 -6.65 -14.10
CA LEU A 229 5.18 -7.59 -12.99
C LEU A 229 4.45 -7.20 -11.70
N SER A 230 3.66 -6.12 -11.69
CA SER A 230 2.73 -5.83 -10.59
C SER A 230 1.62 -6.90 -10.53
N VAL A 231 0.97 -7.04 -9.38
CA VAL A 231 -0.14 -8.01 -9.21
C VAL A 231 -1.22 -7.80 -10.28
N SER A 232 -1.66 -6.56 -10.46
CA SER A 232 -2.70 -6.22 -11.45
C SER A 232 -2.18 -6.34 -12.88
N GLY A 233 -0.95 -5.88 -13.15
CA GLY A 233 -0.33 -5.98 -14.47
C GLY A 233 -0.13 -7.42 -14.91
N SER A 234 0.43 -8.26 -14.02
CA SER A 234 0.62 -9.70 -14.28
C SER A 234 -0.70 -10.42 -14.56
N MET A 235 -1.77 -10.06 -13.82
CA MET A 235 -3.10 -10.60 -14.07
C MET A 235 -3.61 -10.20 -15.47
N LEU A 236 -3.50 -8.92 -15.85
CA LEU A 236 -3.93 -8.44 -17.16
C LEU A 236 -3.14 -9.10 -18.29
N VAL A 237 -1.81 -9.17 -18.16
CA VAL A 237 -0.93 -9.83 -19.16
C VAL A 237 -1.40 -11.27 -19.40
N LYS A 238 -1.73 -12.02 -18.34
CA LYS A 238 -2.21 -13.42 -18.41
C LYS A 238 -3.61 -13.53 -19.01
N ILE A 239 -4.58 -12.73 -18.54
CA ILE A 239 -5.96 -12.77 -19.02
C ILE A 239 -6.03 -12.43 -20.52
N PHE A 240 -5.24 -11.44 -20.95
CA PHE A 240 -5.19 -11.06 -22.37
C PHE A 240 -4.18 -11.85 -23.19
N THR A 241 -3.50 -12.85 -22.60
CA THR A 241 -2.50 -13.71 -23.29
C THR A 241 -1.44 -12.88 -24.03
N ARG A 242 -0.87 -11.89 -23.34
CA ARG A 242 0.08 -10.93 -23.93
C ARG A 242 1.53 -11.13 -23.47
N GLU A 243 1.86 -12.27 -22.85
CA GLU A 243 3.17 -12.55 -22.29
C GLU A 243 4.29 -12.35 -23.33
N GLU A 244 4.11 -12.88 -24.56
CA GLU A 244 5.12 -12.77 -25.61
C GLU A 244 5.30 -11.32 -26.06
N LYS A 245 4.22 -10.58 -26.22
CA LYS A 245 4.27 -9.16 -26.60
C LYS A 245 4.98 -8.30 -25.56
N GLU A 246 4.70 -8.51 -24.28
CA GLU A 246 5.37 -7.78 -23.20
C GLU A 246 6.83 -8.21 -23.07
N TYR A 247 7.15 -9.47 -23.31
CA TYR A 247 8.52 -9.95 -23.39
C TYR A 247 9.29 -9.27 -24.54
N GLU A 248 8.72 -9.21 -25.75
CA GLU A 248 9.32 -8.50 -26.89
C GLU A 248 9.55 -7.02 -26.59
N ASN A 249 8.57 -6.36 -25.95
CA ASN A 249 8.71 -4.96 -25.53
C ASN A 249 9.86 -4.78 -24.52
N PHE A 250 9.95 -5.65 -23.52
CA PHE A 250 11.06 -5.64 -22.58
C PHE A 250 12.41 -5.87 -23.26
N VAL A 251 12.51 -6.85 -24.17
CA VAL A 251 13.73 -7.14 -24.92
C VAL A 251 14.17 -5.94 -25.74
N ARG A 252 13.24 -5.25 -26.42
CA ARG A 252 13.54 -4.04 -27.18
C ARG A 252 14.14 -2.94 -26.31
N VAL A 253 13.50 -2.63 -25.18
CA VAL A 253 13.99 -1.57 -24.25
C VAL A 253 15.32 -1.99 -23.64
N ASN A 254 15.49 -3.26 -23.25
CA ASN A 254 16.73 -3.79 -22.70
C ASN A 254 17.90 -3.74 -23.71
N GLU A 255 17.64 -4.00 -24.98
CA GLU A 255 18.63 -3.84 -26.05
C GLU A 255 19.05 -2.37 -26.20
N GLU A 256 18.12 -1.42 -26.17
CA GLU A 256 18.42 0.02 -26.21
C GLU A 256 19.31 0.44 -25.02
N VAL A 257 18.98 0.00 -23.77
CA VAL A 257 19.81 0.20 -22.58
C VAL A 257 21.20 -0.37 -22.79
N THR A 258 21.29 -1.60 -23.30
CA THR A 258 22.56 -2.29 -23.58
C THR A 258 23.43 -1.51 -24.57
N GLN A 259 22.86 -1.04 -25.67
CA GLN A 259 23.58 -0.28 -26.70
C GLN A 259 24.11 1.06 -26.16
N ILE A 260 23.29 1.78 -25.38
CA ILE A 260 23.72 3.05 -24.77
C ILE A 260 24.83 2.81 -23.75
N THR A 261 24.68 1.78 -22.89
CA THR A 261 25.68 1.41 -21.88
C THR A 261 27.01 1.00 -22.53
N LEU A 262 26.96 0.24 -23.65
CA LEU A 262 28.16 -0.09 -24.42
C LEU A 262 28.85 1.16 -25.00
N LYS A 263 28.08 2.12 -25.53
CA LYS A 263 28.64 3.39 -26.03
C LYS A 263 29.30 4.20 -24.90
N GLU A 264 28.65 4.29 -23.75
CA GLU A 264 29.20 4.95 -22.57
C GLU A 264 30.50 4.31 -22.11
N ARG A 265 30.54 2.98 -21.92
CA ARG A 265 31.74 2.23 -21.48
C ARG A 265 32.87 2.35 -22.48
N ARG A 266 32.60 2.30 -23.79
CA ARG A 266 33.61 2.46 -24.84
C ARG A 266 34.22 3.86 -24.81
N SER A 267 33.39 4.91 -24.68
CA SER A 267 33.85 6.30 -24.54
C SER A 267 34.71 6.47 -23.28
N GLY A 268 34.29 5.90 -22.13
CA GLY A 268 35.05 5.94 -20.90
C GLY A 268 36.41 5.21 -21.00
N LYS A 269 36.49 4.09 -21.73
CA LYS A 269 37.75 3.34 -21.92
C LYS A 269 38.77 4.13 -22.72
N TRP A 270 38.38 4.77 -23.83
CA TRP A 270 39.31 5.60 -24.63
C TRP A 270 39.86 6.78 -23.81
N PHE A 271 38.99 7.41 -23.01
CA PHE A 271 39.46 8.45 -22.09
C PHE A 271 40.51 7.91 -21.10
N SER A 272 40.23 6.77 -20.45
CA SER A 272 41.19 6.16 -19.52
C SER A 272 42.53 5.78 -20.18
N VAL A 273 42.51 5.31 -21.42
CA VAL A 273 43.76 4.99 -22.17
C VAL A 273 44.57 6.26 -22.42
N ILE A 274 43.94 7.33 -22.88
CA ILE A 274 44.63 8.61 -23.12
C ILE A 274 45.23 9.14 -21.82
N MET A 275 44.44 9.15 -20.72
CA MET A 275 44.93 9.59 -19.42
C MET A 275 46.10 8.71 -18.90
N GLY A 276 46.04 7.38 -19.08
CA GLY A 276 47.11 6.45 -18.74
C GLY A 276 48.38 6.71 -19.54
N MET A 277 48.29 7.09 -20.81
CA MET A 277 49.49 7.45 -21.60
C MET A 277 50.17 8.69 -21.04
N PHE A 278 49.44 9.74 -20.69
CA PHE A 278 50.01 10.95 -20.09
C PHE A 278 50.71 10.67 -18.76
N THR A 279 50.15 9.81 -17.91
CA THR A 279 50.77 9.44 -16.65
C THR A 279 52.10 8.69 -16.82
N GLN A 280 52.32 8.01 -17.95
CA GLN A 280 53.56 7.32 -18.27
C GLN A 280 54.62 8.26 -18.90
N ILE A 281 54.19 9.29 -19.61
CA ILE A 281 55.12 10.29 -20.24
C ILE A 281 55.85 11.07 -19.17
N GLY A 282 55.21 11.42 -18.06
CA GLY A 282 55.82 12.20 -16.95
C GLY A 282 57.16 11.63 -16.43
N PRO A 283 57.16 10.39 -15.97
CA PRO A 283 58.37 9.70 -15.58
C PRO A 283 59.48 9.72 -16.66
N LEU A 284 59.12 9.49 -17.92
CA LEU A 284 60.07 9.50 -19.02
C LEU A 284 60.69 10.87 -19.23
N LEU A 285 59.94 11.97 -19.14
CA LEU A 285 60.46 13.33 -19.23
C LEU A 285 61.38 13.68 -18.05
N ILE A 286 61.05 13.20 -16.85
CA ILE A 286 61.94 13.39 -15.66
C ILE A 286 63.26 12.64 -15.83
N TYR A 287 63.24 11.39 -16.34
CA TYR A 287 64.46 10.65 -16.68
C TYR A 287 65.24 11.39 -17.74
N PHE A 288 64.60 11.89 -18.80
CA PHE A 288 65.29 12.64 -19.87
C PHE A 288 65.89 13.94 -19.34
N ALA A 289 65.10 14.78 -18.64
CA ALA A 289 65.57 16.05 -18.10
C ALA A 289 66.65 15.87 -17.03
N GLY A 290 66.42 14.93 -16.09
CA GLY A 290 67.42 14.64 -15.06
C GLY A 290 68.71 14.05 -15.63
N GLY A 291 68.62 13.18 -16.64
CA GLY A 291 69.75 12.63 -17.38
C GLY A 291 70.54 13.74 -18.09
N LEU A 292 69.87 14.67 -18.75
CA LEU A 292 70.50 15.83 -19.37
C LEU A 292 71.24 16.70 -18.33
N LEU A 293 70.65 16.93 -17.17
CA LEU A 293 71.24 17.74 -16.10
C LEU A 293 72.44 17.06 -15.47
N ILE A 294 72.43 15.74 -15.31
CA ILE A 294 73.59 14.96 -14.83
C ILE A 294 74.70 14.92 -15.86
N ILE A 295 74.42 14.52 -17.10
CA ILE A 295 75.36 14.37 -18.20
C ILE A 295 76.13 15.69 -18.50
N ASN A 296 75.43 16.79 -18.54
CA ASN A 296 75.99 18.12 -18.77
C ASN A 296 76.49 18.81 -17.55
N LYS A 297 76.46 18.15 -16.36
CA LYS A 297 76.99 18.69 -15.08
C LYS A 297 76.43 20.06 -14.70
N ILE A 298 75.18 20.32 -15.03
CA ILE A 298 74.54 21.60 -14.81
C ILE A 298 74.14 21.84 -13.35
N ASP A 299 73.71 20.78 -12.66
CA ASP A 299 73.44 20.84 -11.22
C ASP A 299 74.06 19.63 -10.51
N ALA A 300 75.05 19.89 -9.67
CA ALA A 300 75.73 18.85 -8.92
C ALA A 300 74.92 18.20 -7.79
N ALA A 301 73.79 18.80 -7.44
CA ALA A 301 72.84 18.27 -6.44
C ALA A 301 71.90 17.18 -7.00
N ILE A 302 71.92 16.96 -8.30
CA ILE A 302 71.07 15.96 -8.93
C ILE A 302 71.81 14.63 -9.04
N THR A 303 71.32 13.63 -8.35
CA THR A 303 71.84 12.26 -8.37
C THR A 303 70.81 11.31 -9.06
N VAL A 304 71.22 10.09 -9.36
CA VAL A 304 70.35 9.03 -9.91
C VAL A 304 69.22 8.73 -8.92
N GLY A 305 69.52 8.72 -7.63
CA GLY A 305 68.51 8.53 -6.59
C GLY A 305 67.54 9.70 -6.50
N THR A 306 68.05 10.95 -6.68
CA THR A 306 67.12 12.11 -6.73
C THR A 306 66.09 11.96 -7.89
N ILE A 307 66.53 11.55 -9.10
CA ILE A 307 65.63 11.30 -10.24
C ILE A 307 64.66 10.18 -9.89
N THR A 308 65.14 9.06 -9.34
CA THR A 308 64.29 7.90 -9.00
C THR A 308 63.21 8.27 -7.96
N ALA A 309 63.59 9.02 -6.94
CA ALA A 309 62.66 9.48 -5.91
C ALA A 309 61.63 10.49 -6.47
N THR A 310 62.08 11.40 -7.37
CA THR A 310 61.21 12.33 -8.05
C THR A 310 60.16 11.61 -8.92
N VAL A 311 60.57 10.59 -9.68
CA VAL A 311 59.68 9.74 -10.47
C VAL A 311 58.65 9.05 -9.56
N ALA A 312 59.09 8.51 -8.40
CA ALA A 312 58.19 7.86 -7.45
C ALA A 312 57.16 8.86 -6.86
N LEU A 313 57.58 10.09 -6.56
CA LEU A 313 56.70 11.17 -6.07
C LEU A 313 55.73 11.67 -7.14
N ILE A 314 56.14 11.82 -8.39
CA ILE A 314 55.31 12.26 -9.50
C ILE A 314 54.22 11.20 -9.79
N ASN A 315 54.56 9.93 -9.77
CA ASN A 315 53.56 8.85 -9.94
C ASN A 315 52.51 8.90 -8.83
N ARG A 316 52.90 9.29 -7.63
CA ARG A 316 51.96 9.50 -6.51
C ARG A 316 51.08 10.74 -6.69
N LEU A 317 51.52 11.75 -7.42
CA LEU A 317 50.81 13.02 -7.66
C LEU A 317 49.69 12.88 -8.69
N TYR A 318 49.89 12.12 -9.77
CA TYR A 318 48.98 12.08 -10.90
C TYR A 318 47.59 11.54 -10.59
N ARG A 319 47.50 10.45 -9.81
CA ARG A 319 46.18 9.86 -9.43
C ARG A 319 45.30 10.82 -8.63
N PRO A 320 45.78 11.50 -7.56
CA PRO A 320 44.99 12.51 -6.86
C PRO A 320 44.54 13.65 -7.77
N VAL A 321 45.42 14.11 -8.67
CA VAL A 321 45.04 15.19 -9.61
C VAL A 321 43.93 14.71 -10.55
N GLU A 322 44.04 13.51 -11.13
CA GLU A 322 42.99 12.91 -11.97
C GLU A 322 41.67 12.78 -11.19
N SER A 323 41.73 12.31 -9.93
CA SER A 323 40.56 12.17 -9.07
C SER A 323 39.86 13.51 -8.82
N LEU A 324 40.65 14.58 -8.50
CA LEU A 324 40.15 15.94 -8.31
C LEU A 324 39.48 16.51 -9.57
N MET A 325 39.94 16.14 -10.76
CA MET A 325 39.37 16.56 -12.04
C MET A 325 38.02 15.92 -12.28
N ASN A 326 37.81 14.69 -11.82
CA ASN A 326 36.55 13.95 -11.97
C ASN A 326 35.50 14.29 -10.89
N ILE A 327 35.91 14.90 -9.79
CA ILE A 327 35.07 15.15 -8.59
C ILE A 327 33.86 16.04 -8.84
N GLN A 328 33.91 16.85 -9.89
CA GLN A 328 32.84 17.78 -10.24
C GLN A 328 31.51 17.06 -10.51
N VAL A 329 31.55 15.90 -11.17
CA VAL A 329 30.37 15.09 -11.46
C VAL A 329 29.75 14.54 -10.18
N ASP A 330 30.60 13.96 -9.33
CA ASP A 330 30.16 13.36 -8.05
C ASP A 330 29.59 14.43 -7.11
N PHE A 331 30.22 15.62 -7.07
CA PHE A 331 29.76 16.74 -6.26
C PHE A 331 28.38 17.26 -6.70
N THR A 332 28.15 17.41 -8.00
CA THR A 332 26.85 17.84 -8.52
C THR A 332 25.76 16.83 -8.20
N ARG A 333 26.05 15.55 -8.39
CA ARG A 333 25.10 14.46 -8.04
C ARG A 333 24.79 14.47 -6.54
N SER A 334 25.79 14.71 -5.72
CA SER A 334 25.64 14.84 -4.29
C SER A 334 24.72 15.97 -3.86
N LEU A 335 24.86 17.13 -4.46
CA LEU A 335 24.00 18.29 -4.20
C LEU A 335 22.54 18.02 -4.60
N ALA A 336 22.32 17.32 -5.70
CA ALA A 336 20.96 16.93 -6.13
C ALA A 336 20.27 16.02 -5.11
N LEU A 337 21.01 15.07 -4.52
CA LEU A 337 20.48 14.21 -3.45
C LEU A 337 20.05 15.02 -2.22
N PHE A 338 20.90 15.94 -1.75
CA PHE A 338 20.56 16.80 -0.62
C PHE A 338 19.37 17.71 -0.92
N THR A 339 19.29 18.27 -2.11
CA THR A 339 18.15 19.11 -2.50
C THR A 339 16.83 18.33 -2.40
N ARG A 340 16.80 17.09 -2.93
CA ARG A 340 15.61 16.23 -2.87
C ARG A 340 15.22 15.84 -1.45
N ILE A 341 16.21 15.56 -0.59
CA ILE A 341 15.97 15.22 0.81
C ILE A 341 15.42 16.42 1.57
N PHE A 342 16.04 17.60 1.38
CA PHE A 342 15.62 18.82 2.07
C PHE A 342 14.27 19.33 1.61
N ASP A 343 13.88 19.10 0.35
CA ASP A 343 12.55 19.39 -0.15
C ASP A 343 11.45 18.71 0.69
N TYR A 344 11.69 17.47 1.11
CA TYR A 344 10.75 16.76 1.99
C TYR A 344 10.79 17.28 3.44
N PHE A 345 11.97 17.65 3.95
CA PHE A 345 12.06 18.26 5.28
C PHE A 345 11.42 19.67 5.35
N ASP A 346 11.36 20.38 4.23
CA ASP A 346 10.82 21.73 4.14
C ASP A 346 9.32 21.78 3.91
N ARG A 347 8.70 20.65 3.62
CA ARG A 347 7.24 20.56 3.51
C ARG A 347 6.62 20.76 4.87
N GLU A 348 5.78 21.78 4.96
CA GLU A 348 5.14 22.13 6.20
C GLU A 348 3.96 21.20 6.52
N ASN A 349 3.82 20.83 7.77
CA ASN A 349 2.61 20.21 8.25
C ASN A 349 1.54 21.28 8.43
N THR A 350 0.54 21.32 7.55
CA THR A 350 -0.55 22.28 7.57
C THR A 350 -1.59 21.98 8.64
N ILE A 351 -1.69 20.72 9.11
CA ILE A 351 -2.67 20.28 10.10
C ILE A 351 -1.98 20.06 11.44
N VAL A 352 -1.77 21.15 12.17
CA VAL A 352 -1.12 21.13 13.48
C VAL A 352 -2.15 21.35 14.59
N SER A 353 -1.97 20.66 15.71
CA SER A 353 -2.76 20.94 16.91
C SER A 353 -2.36 22.32 17.46
N PRO A 354 -3.32 23.18 17.80
CA PRO A 354 -2.99 24.45 18.44
C PRO A 354 -2.33 24.22 19.80
N GLU A 355 -1.48 25.16 20.23
CA GLU A 355 -0.71 25.05 21.49
C GLU A 355 -1.62 24.86 22.71
N TYR A 356 -2.80 25.47 22.67
CA TYR A 356 -3.83 25.40 23.71
C TYR A 356 -5.13 24.81 23.14
N GLY A 357 -5.04 23.66 22.49
CA GLY A 357 -6.19 23.00 21.87
C GLY A 357 -7.28 22.66 22.89
N GLN A 358 -8.52 22.94 22.52
CA GLN A 358 -9.68 22.71 23.38
C GLN A 358 -10.03 21.22 23.44
N LYS A 359 -10.60 20.80 24.59
CA LYS A 359 -11.05 19.41 24.84
C LYS A 359 -12.47 19.44 25.44
N PRO A 360 -13.47 19.94 24.71
CA PRO A 360 -14.85 19.96 25.18
C PRO A 360 -15.38 18.53 25.31
N ASP A 361 -16.38 18.37 26.18
CA ASP A 361 -17.14 17.13 26.17
C ASP A 361 -17.96 17.04 24.87
N VAL A 362 -17.75 15.98 24.11
CA VAL A 362 -18.39 15.76 22.80
C VAL A 362 -19.54 14.74 22.89
N GLU A 363 -19.82 14.20 24.09
CA GLU A 363 -20.85 13.20 24.27
C GLU A 363 -22.24 13.80 24.00
N LYS A 364 -22.96 13.21 23.05
CA LYS A 364 -24.29 13.70 22.62
C LYS A 364 -24.30 15.19 22.26
N GLN A 365 -23.20 15.69 21.70
CA GLN A 365 -23.09 17.08 21.22
C GLN A 365 -23.28 17.14 19.71
N PRO A 366 -23.76 18.29 19.17
CA PRO A 366 -23.99 18.45 17.75
C PRO A 366 -22.70 18.59 16.96
N ILE A 367 -22.77 18.15 15.69
CA ILE A 367 -21.78 18.44 14.66
C ILE A 367 -22.41 19.41 13.69
N VAL A 368 -21.78 20.56 13.44
CA VAL A 368 -22.37 21.62 12.62
C VAL A 368 -21.40 22.04 11.49
N TYR A 369 -21.93 22.11 10.29
CA TYR A 369 -21.24 22.64 9.11
C TYR A 369 -21.86 23.99 8.79
N GLU A 370 -21.04 25.02 8.73
CA GLU A 370 -21.44 26.39 8.43
C GLU A 370 -20.65 26.95 7.25
N HIS A 371 -21.32 27.14 6.11
CA HIS A 371 -20.76 27.66 4.86
C HIS A 371 -19.44 27.00 4.43
N VAL A 372 -19.37 25.68 4.53
CA VAL A 372 -18.14 24.93 4.27
C VAL A 372 -17.83 24.87 2.78
N VAL A 373 -16.64 25.37 2.44
CA VAL A 373 -16.03 25.29 1.12
C VAL A 373 -14.75 24.46 1.20
N PHE A 374 -14.60 23.50 0.28
CA PHE A 374 -13.44 22.61 0.29
C PHE A 374 -12.98 22.25 -1.13
N SER A 375 -11.67 22.16 -1.31
CA SER A 375 -11.00 21.63 -2.52
C SER A 375 -9.78 20.82 -2.11
N TYR A 376 -9.46 19.77 -2.87
CA TYR A 376 -8.23 18.99 -2.67
C TYR A 376 -6.98 19.66 -3.25
N ASP A 377 -7.13 20.38 -4.35
CA ASP A 377 -6.05 21.06 -5.08
C ASP A 377 -5.98 22.58 -4.80
N GLY A 378 -6.99 23.13 -4.13
CA GLY A 378 -7.13 24.55 -3.86
C GLY A 378 -7.66 25.39 -5.04
N GLU A 379 -7.85 24.78 -6.21
CA GLU A 379 -8.29 25.48 -7.42
C GLU A 379 -9.78 25.28 -7.70
N GLN A 380 -10.23 24.02 -7.72
CA GLN A 380 -11.63 23.69 -8.00
C GLN A 380 -12.35 23.21 -6.73
N PRO A 381 -13.35 23.97 -6.23
CA PRO A 381 -14.07 23.56 -5.04
C PRO A 381 -14.93 22.32 -5.33
N LEU A 382 -14.70 21.26 -4.52
CA LEU A 382 -15.54 20.08 -4.50
C LEU A 382 -16.78 20.27 -3.63
N LEU A 383 -16.65 21.01 -2.53
CA LEU A 383 -17.75 21.47 -1.68
C LEU A 383 -17.83 22.99 -1.76
N THR A 384 -19.01 23.54 -2.07
CA THR A 384 -19.13 24.97 -2.40
C THR A 384 -19.86 25.80 -1.33
N ASP A 385 -20.81 25.25 -0.62
CA ASP A 385 -21.55 25.89 0.49
C ASP A 385 -22.30 24.82 1.29
N VAL A 386 -21.60 23.98 2.00
CA VAL A 386 -22.21 22.89 2.77
C VAL A 386 -22.66 23.41 4.13
N ASN A 387 -23.98 23.29 4.37
CA ASN A 387 -24.65 23.74 5.60
C ASN A 387 -25.56 22.63 6.12
N PHE A 388 -25.29 22.10 7.31
CA PHE A 388 -26.18 21.18 8.03
C PHE A 388 -25.79 21.04 9.49
N THR A 389 -26.69 20.44 10.27
CA THR A 389 -26.47 20.12 11.67
C THR A 389 -26.87 18.68 11.95
N VAL A 390 -25.96 17.91 12.53
CA VAL A 390 -26.26 16.59 13.11
C VAL A 390 -26.44 16.78 14.62
N PRO A 391 -27.66 16.64 15.16
CA PRO A 391 -27.90 16.75 16.59
C PRO A 391 -27.18 15.63 17.36
N GLY A 392 -26.80 15.91 18.59
CA GLY A 392 -26.11 14.94 19.43
C GLY A 392 -26.95 13.68 19.71
N GLY A 393 -26.32 12.52 19.60
CA GLY A 393 -26.96 11.22 19.81
C GLY A 393 -27.89 10.76 18.67
N LYS A 394 -27.86 11.43 17.52
CA LYS A 394 -28.66 11.11 16.33
C LYS A 394 -27.84 10.46 15.24
N MET A 395 -28.51 9.64 14.42
CA MET A 395 -27.96 9.00 13.25
C MET A 395 -28.39 9.74 11.99
N TYR A 396 -27.43 10.23 11.22
CA TYR A 396 -27.65 10.87 9.92
C TYR A 396 -27.04 10.04 8.79
N ALA A 397 -27.85 9.77 7.78
CA ALA A 397 -27.40 9.10 6.58
C ALA A 397 -26.99 10.14 5.52
N ILE A 398 -25.85 9.94 4.85
CA ILE A 398 -25.43 10.73 3.70
C ILE A 398 -25.62 9.88 2.44
N VAL A 399 -26.39 10.40 1.49
CA VAL A 399 -26.63 9.76 0.19
C VAL A 399 -26.30 10.72 -0.96
N GLY A 400 -26.11 10.19 -2.16
CA GLY A 400 -25.85 11.00 -3.35
C GLY A 400 -25.05 10.24 -4.41
N PRO A 401 -24.91 10.78 -5.63
CA PRO A 401 -24.16 10.15 -6.71
C PRO A 401 -22.69 9.90 -6.35
N SER A 402 -22.04 8.99 -7.07
CA SER A 402 -20.58 8.80 -6.92
C SER A 402 -19.86 10.11 -7.28
N GLY A 403 -18.85 10.47 -6.49
CA GLY A 403 -18.09 11.71 -6.70
C GLY A 403 -18.74 12.99 -6.18
N SER A 404 -19.94 12.95 -5.56
CA SER A 404 -20.63 14.15 -5.06
C SER A 404 -19.99 14.80 -3.83
N GLY A 405 -18.98 14.17 -3.21
CA GLY A 405 -18.29 14.71 -2.04
C GLY A 405 -18.66 14.07 -0.69
N LYS A 406 -19.44 12.97 -0.66
CA LYS A 406 -19.87 12.28 0.59
C LYS A 406 -18.72 11.94 1.52
N SER A 407 -17.71 11.21 1.03
CA SER A 407 -16.53 10.82 1.83
C SER A 407 -15.70 12.04 2.24
N THR A 408 -15.71 13.09 1.42
CA THR A 408 -15.04 14.36 1.76
C THR A 408 -15.71 15.02 2.95
N VAL A 409 -17.04 15.10 2.97
CA VAL A 409 -17.78 15.66 4.11
C VAL A 409 -17.39 14.94 5.40
N VAL A 410 -17.40 13.62 5.45
CA VAL A 410 -17.07 12.90 6.69
C VAL A 410 -15.60 13.01 7.08
N ASN A 411 -14.67 13.17 6.13
CA ASN A 411 -13.23 13.30 6.39
C ASN A 411 -12.83 14.66 6.99
N LEU A 412 -13.67 15.68 6.90
CA LEU A 412 -13.45 16.98 7.53
C LEU A 412 -13.66 16.93 9.06
N ILE A 413 -14.51 16.03 9.57
CA ILE A 413 -14.80 15.92 11.00
C ILE A 413 -13.57 15.51 11.83
N PRO A 414 -12.79 14.44 11.47
CA PRO A 414 -11.56 14.09 12.15
C PRO A 414 -10.39 15.02 11.78
N ARG A 415 -10.67 16.11 11.04
CA ARG A 415 -9.68 17.06 10.55
C ARG A 415 -8.54 16.33 9.83
N LEU A 416 -8.88 15.48 8.82
CA LEU A 416 -7.88 14.93 7.88
C LEU A 416 -7.48 15.98 6.85
N TYR A 417 -8.36 16.96 6.62
CA TYR A 417 -8.20 18.12 5.76
C TYR A 417 -8.77 19.36 6.46
N ASP A 418 -8.26 20.53 6.17
CA ASP A 418 -8.82 21.82 6.60
C ASP A 418 -9.71 22.42 5.51
N VAL A 419 -10.76 23.13 5.89
CA VAL A 419 -11.67 23.80 4.97
C VAL A 419 -11.05 25.09 4.39
N LEU A 420 -11.40 25.44 3.15
CA LEU A 420 -10.98 26.70 2.52
C LEU A 420 -11.85 27.89 2.99
N GLY A 421 -13.11 27.64 3.30
CA GLY A 421 -14.06 28.62 3.80
C GLY A 421 -15.05 28.01 4.75
N GLY A 422 -15.67 28.81 5.60
CA GLY A 422 -16.59 28.32 6.61
C GLY A 422 -15.90 27.61 7.77
N LYS A 423 -16.66 26.79 8.48
CA LYS A 423 -16.16 26.02 9.62
C LYS A 423 -16.95 24.74 9.83
N VAL A 424 -16.28 23.75 10.40
CA VAL A 424 -16.87 22.52 10.95
C VAL A 424 -16.71 22.57 12.46
N THR A 425 -17.81 22.49 13.20
CA THR A 425 -17.76 22.52 14.65
C THR A 425 -18.29 21.21 15.26
N VAL A 426 -17.65 20.79 16.34
CA VAL A 426 -18.08 19.67 17.18
C VAL A 426 -18.27 20.22 18.60
N ALA A 427 -19.39 19.96 19.21
CA ALA A 427 -19.71 20.54 20.53
C ALA A 427 -19.57 22.08 20.57
N GLY A 428 -19.87 22.77 19.47
CA GLY A 428 -19.75 24.22 19.35
C GLY A 428 -18.32 24.77 19.16
N VAL A 429 -17.29 23.92 19.15
CA VAL A 429 -15.88 24.29 18.95
C VAL A 429 -15.48 23.92 17.52
N ASP A 430 -14.77 24.83 16.84
CA ASP A 430 -14.21 24.56 15.51
C ASP A 430 -13.17 23.44 15.58
N VAL A 431 -13.21 22.47 14.67
CA VAL A 431 -12.25 21.37 14.64
C VAL A 431 -10.79 21.83 14.53
N ARG A 432 -10.56 23.06 14.06
CA ARG A 432 -9.24 23.69 13.99
C ARG A 432 -8.71 24.12 15.37
N ASP A 433 -9.60 24.38 16.31
CA ASP A 433 -9.27 24.86 17.68
C ASP A 433 -9.18 23.69 18.69
N PHE A 434 -9.48 22.46 18.26
CA PHE A 434 -9.33 21.27 19.10
C PHE A 434 -7.88 20.87 19.33
N ASP A 435 -7.59 20.25 20.48
CA ASP A 435 -6.48 19.31 20.59
C ASP A 435 -6.74 18.15 19.62
N LEU A 436 -5.92 18.05 18.58
CA LEU A 436 -6.13 17.14 17.46
C LEU A 436 -6.13 15.65 17.89
N LYS A 437 -5.30 15.30 18.87
CA LYS A 437 -5.25 13.94 19.42
C LYS A 437 -6.55 13.61 20.15
N TYR A 438 -7.04 14.53 20.96
CA TYR A 438 -8.31 14.38 21.68
C TYR A 438 -9.50 14.26 20.71
N LEU A 439 -9.60 15.16 19.72
CA LEU A 439 -10.65 15.08 18.68
C LEU A 439 -10.69 13.70 18.04
N ARG A 440 -9.54 13.21 17.56
CA ARG A 440 -9.44 11.92 16.88
C ARG A 440 -9.67 10.73 17.82
N GLN A 441 -9.40 10.86 19.13
CA GLN A 441 -9.76 9.83 20.11
C GLN A 441 -11.28 9.71 20.27
N CYS A 442 -12.01 10.83 20.21
CA CYS A 442 -13.46 10.84 20.33
C CYS A 442 -14.20 10.30 19.09
N ILE A 443 -13.54 10.18 17.95
CA ILE A 443 -14.15 9.77 16.67
C ILE A 443 -13.70 8.35 16.31
N GLY A 444 -14.65 7.47 16.00
CA GLY A 444 -14.42 6.15 15.38
C GLY A 444 -14.80 6.19 13.91
N VAL A 445 -13.96 5.66 13.05
CA VAL A 445 -14.21 5.59 11.60
C VAL A 445 -14.11 4.15 11.13
N VAL A 446 -15.14 3.65 10.47
CA VAL A 446 -15.10 2.41 9.69
C VAL A 446 -15.05 2.83 8.24
N THR A 447 -13.95 2.54 7.56
CA THR A 447 -13.71 2.91 6.16
C THR A 447 -14.19 1.83 5.21
N GLN A 448 -14.53 2.20 3.98
CA GLN A 448 -14.92 1.30 2.90
C GLN A 448 -13.84 0.23 2.63
N GLU A 449 -12.60 0.66 2.46
CA GLU A 449 -11.46 -0.26 2.37
C GLU A 449 -10.83 -0.47 3.74
N THR A 450 -10.86 -1.71 4.22
CA THR A 450 -10.27 -2.06 5.51
C THR A 450 -8.79 -2.39 5.36
N TYR A 451 -7.95 -1.67 6.11
CA TYR A 451 -6.51 -1.91 6.17
C TYR A 451 -6.10 -2.65 7.44
N LEU A 452 -5.39 -3.77 7.26
CA LEU A 452 -4.75 -4.50 8.36
C LEU A 452 -3.23 -4.41 8.23
N PHE A 453 -2.57 -4.10 9.35
CA PHE A 453 -1.11 -4.14 9.42
C PHE A 453 -0.61 -5.58 9.39
N ASN A 454 0.57 -5.78 8.83
CA ASN A 454 1.24 -7.07 8.89
C ASN A 454 1.56 -7.41 10.34
N GLY A 455 1.15 -8.58 10.79
CA GLY A 455 1.23 -9.05 12.17
C GLY A 455 0.09 -10.00 12.48
N THR A 456 -0.19 -10.20 13.75
CA THR A 456 -1.29 -11.06 14.22
C THR A 456 -2.64 -10.33 14.23
N ILE A 457 -3.72 -11.09 14.34
CA ILE A 457 -5.06 -10.51 14.59
C ILE A 457 -5.04 -9.70 15.89
N LEU A 458 -4.38 -10.22 16.93
CA LEU A 458 -4.23 -9.57 18.23
C LEU A 458 -3.52 -8.21 18.12
N ASP A 459 -2.40 -8.14 17.39
CA ASP A 459 -1.68 -6.88 17.15
C ASP A 459 -2.57 -5.85 16.47
N ASN A 460 -3.35 -6.31 15.50
CA ASN A 460 -4.28 -5.47 14.77
C ASN A 460 -5.42 -4.95 15.65
N LEU A 461 -5.91 -5.72 16.60
CA LEU A 461 -6.94 -5.29 17.55
C LEU A 461 -6.36 -4.30 18.60
N ARG A 462 -5.18 -4.60 19.15
CA ARG A 462 -4.48 -3.73 20.09
C ARG A 462 -4.06 -2.39 19.51
N TYR A 463 -4.00 -2.27 18.19
CA TYR A 463 -3.75 -0.98 17.53
C TYR A 463 -4.81 0.08 17.90
N ALA A 464 -6.03 -0.32 18.18
CA ALA A 464 -7.11 0.59 18.61
C ALA A 464 -7.00 1.00 20.09
N LYS A 465 -6.55 0.06 20.97
CA LYS A 465 -6.36 0.26 22.41
C LYS A 465 -5.21 -0.65 22.86
N GLU A 466 -4.02 -0.07 23.07
CA GLU A 466 -2.79 -0.81 23.36
C GLU A 466 -2.85 -1.62 24.67
N ASP A 467 -3.51 -1.07 25.67
CA ASP A 467 -3.72 -1.66 27.01
C ASP A 467 -4.99 -2.52 27.13
N ALA A 468 -5.64 -2.88 26.02
CA ALA A 468 -6.83 -3.71 26.03
C ALA A 468 -6.56 -5.08 26.64
N THR A 469 -7.39 -5.49 27.61
CA THR A 469 -7.35 -6.83 28.17
C THR A 469 -7.88 -7.86 27.16
N MET A 470 -7.51 -9.14 27.33
CA MET A 470 -8.06 -10.19 26.46
C MET A 470 -9.58 -10.28 26.54
N GLU A 471 -10.15 -10.07 27.72
CA GLU A 471 -11.60 -10.04 27.92
C GLU A 471 -12.28 -8.94 27.12
N GLU A 472 -11.73 -7.71 27.12
CA GLU A 472 -12.22 -6.61 26.29
C GLU A 472 -12.13 -6.94 24.79
N ILE A 473 -11.01 -7.54 24.38
CA ILE A 473 -10.76 -7.94 22.98
C ILE A 473 -11.75 -9.02 22.54
N GLU A 474 -11.92 -10.06 23.32
CA GLU A 474 -12.88 -11.12 23.03
C GLU A 474 -14.31 -10.62 22.98
N ASN A 475 -14.70 -9.77 23.94
CA ASN A 475 -16.01 -9.16 23.93
C ASN A 475 -16.26 -8.30 22.69
N ALA A 476 -15.29 -7.47 22.30
CA ALA A 476 -15.38 -6.67 21.07
C ALA A 476 -15.49 -7.57 19.82
N CYS A 477 -14.75 -8.69 19.79
CA CYS A 477 -14.82 -9.64 18.69
C CYS A 477 -16.13 -10.42 18.67
N ARG A 478 -16.75 -10.74 19.83
CA ARG A 478 -18.09 -11.33 19.88
C ARG A 478 -19.14 -10.36 19.34
N ILE A 479 -19.11 -9.10 19.79
CA ILE A 479 -20.01 -8.06 19.27
C ILE A 479 -19.85 -7.87 17.77
N ALA A 480 -18.60 -7.91 17.24
CA ALA A 480 -18.32 -7.82 15.81
C ALA A 480 -18.53 -9.14 15.06
N ASN A 481 -19.05 -10.17 15.69
CA ASN A 481 -19.29 -11.50 15.11
C ASN A 481 -18.08 -12.11 14.39
N ILE A 482 -16.86 -11.97 14.96
CA ILE A 482 -15.60 -12.50 14.41
C ILE A 482 -14.89 -13.46 15.37
N HIS A 483 -15.35 -13.56 16.63
CA HIS A 483 -14.70 -14.35 17.69
C HIS A 483 -14.56 -15.84 17.32
N GLU A 484 -15.65 -16.48 16.90
CA GLU A 484 -15.66 -17.90 16.55
C GLU A 484 -14.75 -18.21 15.36
N PHE A 485 -14.77 -17.32 14.35
CA PHE A 485 -13.83 -17.44 13.23
C PHE A 485 -12.37 -17.37 13.72
N ILE A 486 -12.05 -16.45 14.62
CA ILE A 486 -10.68 -16.34 15.16
C ILE A 486 -10.29 -17.61 15.91
N LEU A 487 -11.20 -18.17 16.72
CA LEU A 487 -10.94 -19.43 17.45
C LEU A 487 -10.80 -20.65 16.54
N SER A 488 -11.46 -20.65 15.38
CA SER A 488 -11.31 -21.70 14.38
C SER A 488 -9.95 -21.72 13.66
N GLN A 489 -9.18 -20.61 13.76
CA GLN A 489 -7.85 -20.55 13.18
C GLN A 489 -6.83 -21.34 14.04
N PRO A 490 -5.81 -21.96 13.42
CA PRO A 490 -4.83 -22.80 14.12
C PRO A 490 -4.15 -22.11 15.32
N ASP A 491 -3.86 -20.80 15.18
CA ASP A 491 -3.17 -19.99 16.19
C ASP A 491 -4.12 -19.01 16.91
N GLY A 492 -5.44 -19.11 16.68
CA GLY A 492 -6.45 -18.22 17.26
C GLY A 492 -6.12 -16.74 17.05
N TYR A 493 -6.11 -15.95 18.12
CA TYR A 493 -5.78 -14.52 18.07
C TYR A 493 -4.34 -14.22 17.60
N ASN A 494 -3.42 -15.19 17.68
CA ASN A 494 -2.05 -15.06 17.21
C ASN A 494 -1.89 -15.42 15.72
N THR A 495 -2.97 -15.70 15.01
CA THR A 495 -2.95 -15.97 13.56
C THR A 495 -2.45 -14.75 12.79
N GLU A 496 -1.46 -14.96 11.95
CA GLU A 496 -0.91 -13.91 11.08
C GLU A 496 -1.85 -13.56 9.93
N VAL A 497 -2.22 -12.30 9.81
CA VAL A 497 -3.13 -11.80 8.75
C VAL A 497 -2.46 -11.70 7.37
N GLY A 498 -1.12 -11.77 7.30
CA GLY A 498 -0.35 -11.57 6.07
C GLY A 498 -0.28 -10.12 5.62
N ASN A 499 0.37 -9.89 4.47
CA ASN A 499 0.55 -8.53 3.94
C ASN A 499 -0.82 -7.90 3.61
N ARG A 500 -1.16 -6.78 4.25
CA ARG A 500 -2.45 -6.09 4.13
C ARG A 500 -3.66 -7.01 4.36
N GLY A 501 -3.51 -8.03 5.18
CA GLY A 501 -4.59 -8.98 5.46
C GLY A 501 -4.95 -9.92 4.30
N LEU A 502 -4.02 -10.21 3.38
CA LEU A 502 -4.28 -11.05 2.20
C LEU A 502 -4.80 -12.46 2.54
N LYS A 503 -4.57 -12.95 3.76
CA LYS A 503 -5.05 -14.26 4.20
C LYS A 503 -6.51 -14.26 4.65
N LEU A 504 -7.14 -13.10 4.75
CA LEU A 504 -8.51 -12.92 5.22
C LEU A 504 -9.43 -12.45 4.10
N SER A 505 -10.66 -12.88 4.11
CA SER A 505 -11.72 -12.39 3.22
C SER A 505 -12.05 -10.91 3.49
N GLY A 506 -12.73 -10.25 2.58
CA GLY A 506 -13.18 -8.85 2.75
C GLY A 506 -14.04 -8.67 4.01
N GLY A 507 -14.97 -9.60 4.23
CA GLY A 507 -15.86 -9.58 5.38
C GLY A 507 -15.15 -9.76 6.72
N GLU A 508 -14.17 -10.67 6.81
CA GLU A 508 -13.37 -10.87 8.01
C GLU A 508 -12.54 -9.65 8.36
N LYS A 509 -11.90 -9.02 7.36
CA LYS A 509 -11.18 -7.75 7.56
C LYS A 509 -12.10 -6.67 8.13
N GLN A 510 -13.30 -6.55 7.57
CA GLN A 510 -14.26 -5.56 7.97
C GLN A 510 -14.74 -5.78 9.40
N ARG A 511 -15.04 -7.04 9.80
CA ARG A 511 -15.39 -7.39 11.18
C ARG A 511 -14.26 -7.07 12.18
N ILE A 512 -13.00 -7.30 11.80
CA ILE A 512 -11.85 -6.88 12.62
C ILE A 512 -11.79 -5.35 12.74
N SER A 513 -12.08 -4.61 11.67
CA SER A 513 -12.15 -3.14 11.73
C SER A 513 -13.26 -2.65 12.65
N ILE A 514 -14.43 -3.28 12.62
CA ILE A 514 -15.53 -2.99 13.52
C ILE A 514 -15.13 -3.29 14.98
N ALA A 515 -14.49 -4.44 15.24
CA ALA A 515 -13.98 -4.78 16.56
C ALA A 515 -12.98 -3.74 17.09
N ARG A 516 -12.10 -3.18 16.22
CA ARG A 516 -11.22 -2.06 16.56
C ARG A 516 -11.99 -0.83 17.03
N VAL A 517 -13.07 -0.47 16.33
CA VAL A 517 -13.88 0.70 16.67
C VAL A 517 -14.65 0.46 17.98
N ILE A 518 -15.15 -0.76 18.21
CA ILE A 518 -15.78 -1.16 19.49
C ILE A 518 -14.79 -1.02 20.64
N LEU A 519 -13.55 -1.54 20.49
CA LEU A 519 -12.48 -1.42 21.49
C LEU A 519 -12.11 0.03 21.79
N LYS A 520 -12.08 0.89 20.77
CA LYS A 520 -11.80 2.31 20.90
C LYS A 520 -12.90 3.06 21.69
N ASN A 521 -14.15 2.59 21.63
CA ASN A 521 -15.34 3.14 22.29
C ASN A 521 -15.53 4.66 22.07
N PRO A 522 -15.61 5.12 20.82
CA PRO A 522 -15.68 6.55 20.49
C PRO A 522 -17.06 7.14 20.82
N LYS A 523 -17.14 8.48 20.94
CA LYS A 523 -18.40 9.22 21.17
C LYS A 523 -19.11 9.61 19.87
N ILE A 524 -18.34 9.71 18.79
CA ILE A 524 -18.81 10.03 17.43
C ILE A 524 -18.43 8.87 16.53
N LEU A 525 -19.36 8.42 15.67
CA LEU A 525 -19.16 7.34 14.72
C LEU A 525 -19.29 7.86 13.30
N ILE A 526 -18.37 7.45 12.45
CA ILE A 526 -18.40 7.66 11.01
C ILE A 526 -18.30 6.29 10.35
N LEU A 527 -19.30 5.94 9.56
CA LEU A 527 -19.37 4.68 8.85
C LEU A 527 -19.40 4.96 7.33
N ASP A 528 -18.40 4.52 6.61
CA ASP A 528 -18.32 4.65 5.15
C ASP A 528 -18.52 3.28 4.52
N GLU A 529 -19.73 3.02 4.00
CA GLU A 529 -20.11 1.78 3.30
C GLU A 529 -19.68 0.47 3.99
N ALA A 530 -19.93 0.38 5.29
CA ALA A 530 -19.39 -0.65 6.16
C ALA A 530 -19.85 -2.10 5.88
N THR A 531 -20.65 -2.37 4.86
CA THR A 531 -21.25 -3.70 4.60
C THR A 531 -21.23 -4.18 3.14
N SER A 532 -20.61 -3.45 2.21
CA SER A 532 -20.64 -3.74 0.77
C SER A 532 -19.94 -5.04 0.34
N ALA A 533 -19.08 -5.60 1.18
CA ALA A 533 -18.24 -6.78 0.87
C ALA A 533 -18.67 -8.05 1.62
N LEU A 534 -19.91 -8.10 2.17
CA LEU A 534 -20.35 -9.17 3.06
C LEU A 534 -21.33 -10.11 2.38
N ASP A 535 -21.29 -11.39 2.79
CA ASP A 535 -22.33 -12.37 2.50
C ASP A 535 -23.58 -12.13 3.36
N SER A 536 -24.75 -12.48 2.87
CA SER A 536 -26.07 -12.14 3.47
C SER A 536 -26.25 -12.64 4.91
N ILE A 537 -25.63 -13.76 5.30
CA ILE A 537 -25.73 -14.32 6.66
C ILE A 537 -24.87 -13.55 7.66
N SER A 538 -23.65 -13.22 7.28
CA SER A 538 -22.75 -12.40 8.08
C SER A 538 -23.19 -10.94 8.18
N GLU A 539 -23.98 -10.48 7.22
CA GLU A 539 -24.45 -9.11 7.13
C GLU A 539 -25.40 -8.73 8.26
N ASN A 540 -26.44 -9.55 8.51
CA ASN A 540 -27.43 -9.26 9.54
C ASN A 540 -26.78 -9.13 10.94
N ALA A 541 -25.86 -10.04 11.27
CA ALA A 541 -25.16 -9.99 12.56
C ALA A 541 -24.25 -8.76 12.71
N ILE A 542 -23.67 -8.29 11.63
CA ILE A 542 -22.84 -7.07 11.61
C ILE A 542 -23.73 -5.82 11.69
N GLN A 543 -24.85 -5.84 10.99
CA GLN A 543 -25.83 -4.77 11.05
C GLN A 543 -26.30 -4.56 12.48
N ASP A 544 -26.67 -5.63 13.19
CA ASP A 544 -27.06 -5.59 14.60
C ASP A 544 -25.93 -5.05 15.49
N ALA A 545 -24.69 -5.47 15.25
CA ALA A 545 -23.53 -4.96 15.99
C ALA A 545 -23.31 -3.46 15.75
N LEU A 546 -23.41 -3.01 14.50
CA LEU A 546 -23.31 -1.59 14.14
C LEU A 546 -24.44 -0.76 14.75
N GLU A 547 -25.67 -1.26 14.70
CA GLU A 547 -26.85 -0.61 15.29
C GLU A 547 -26.70 -0.46 16.81
N ASN A 548 -26.28 -1.52 17.49
CA ASN A 548 -26.03 -1.46 18.93
C ASN A 548 -24.90 -0.48 19.26
N MET A 549 -23.87 -0.39 18.41
CA MET A 549 -22.79 0.57 18.57
C MET A 549 -23.24 2.02 18.32
N MET A 550 -24.17 2.25 17.41
CA MET A 550 -24.70 3.59 17.08
C MET A 550 -25.68 4.11 18.13
N LYS A 551 -26.33 3.24 18.89
CA LYS A 551 -27.26 3.65 19.95
C LYS A 551 -26.64 4.68 20.88
N ASP A 552 -27.36 5.77 21.11
CA ASP A 552 -26.94 6.86 22.01
C ASP A 552 -25.68 7.62 21.60
N ARG A 553 -25.17 7.44 20.38
CA ARG A 553 -23.99 8.15 19.84
C ARG A 553 -24.36 9.02 18.65
N THR A 554 -23.59 10.09 18.46
CA THR A 554 -23.70 10.91 17.26
C THR A 554 -23.07 10.14 16.08
N SER A 555 -23.88 9.72 15.12
CA SER A 555 -23.46 8.84 14.04
C SER A 555 -23.71 9.46 12.66
N ILE A 556 -22.72 9.38 11.78
CA ILE A 556 -22.86 9.77 10.37
C ILE A 556 -22.51 8.56 9.53
N VAL A 557 -23.42 8.16 8.65
CA VAL A 557 -23.29 6.96 7.83
C VAL A 557 -23.38 7.33 6.36
N ILE A 558 -22.38 7.03 5.56
CA ILE A 558 -22.52 7.05 4.10
C ILE A 558 -23.26 5.78 3.71
N ALA A 559 -24.51 5.94 3.32
CA ALA A 559 -25.41 4.81 3.11
C ALA A 559 -25.56 4.46 1.63
N HIS A 560 -25.28 3.19 1.34
CA HIS A 560 -25.54 2.56 0.04
C HIS A 560 -26.64 1.48 0.11
N ARG A 561 -27.19 1.24 1.32
CA ARG A 561 -28.25 0.26 1.55
C ARG A 561 -29.51 0.92 2.09
N LEU A 562 -30.64 0.43 1.60
CA LEU A 562 -31.95 0.96 1.97
C LEU A 562 -32.23 0.80 3.47
N SER A 563 -31.92 -0.38 4.03
CA SER A 563 -32.10 -0.67 5.47
C SER A 563 -31.44 0.35 6.39
N THR A 564 -30.24 0.82 6.03
CA THR A 564 -29.48 1.85 6.77
C THR A 564 -30.16 3.22 6.63
N ILE A 565 -30.64 3.55 5.45
CA ILE A 565 -31.31 4.83 5.15
C ILE A 565 -32.62 4.94 5.90
N LEU A 566 -33.42 3.86 5.94
CA LEU A 566 -34.72 3.83 6.62
C LEU A 566 -34.64 3.99 8.13
N LYS A 567 -33.51 3.61 8.74
CA LYS A 567 -33.25 3.70 10.18
C LYS A 567 -32.64 5.04 10.59
N ALA A 568 -32.24 5.89 9.65
CA ALA A 568 -31.65 7.19 9.94
C ALA A 568 -32.68 8.19 10.49
N ASP A 569 -32.31 8.96 11.50
CA ASP A 569 -33.14 10.08 12.02
C ASP A 569 -33.35 11.16 10.97
N ALA A 570 -32.37 11.36 10.06
CA ALA A 570 -32.49 12.21 8.89
C ALA A 570 -31.46 11.81 7.81
N ILE A 571 -31.75 12.20 6.59
CA ILE A 571 -30.95 11.92 5.39
C ILE A 571 -30.44 13.26 4.84
N LEU A 572 -29.17 13.30 4.48
CA LEU A 572 -28.51 14.42 3.79
C LEU A 572 -28.22 13.99 2.35
N VAL A 573 -28.79 14.67 1.40
CA VAL A 573 -28.57 14.40 -0.04
C VAL A 573 -27.49 15.33 -0.56
N VAL A 574 -26.34 14.76 -0.87
CA VAL A 574 -25.20 15.52 -1.44
C VAL A 574 -25.24 15.44 -2.95
N LYS A 575 -25.33 16.59 -3.62
CA LYS A 575 -25.29 16.72 -5.07
C LYS A 575 -24.49 17.97 -5.45
N ASP A 576 -23.58 17.83 -6.40
CA ASP A 576 -22.78 18.93 -6.95
C ASP A 576 -22.06 19.77 -5.86
N GLY A 577 -21.60 19.11 -4.79
CA GLY A 577 -20.83 19.75 -3.72
C GLY A 577 -21.64 20.56 -2.70
N VAL A 578 -22.99 20.42 -2.69
CA VAL A 578 -23.88 21.06 -1.72
C VAL A 578 -24.83 20.02 -1.08
N ILE A 579 -25.46 20.38 0.04
CA ILE A 579 -26.60 19.63 0.57
C ILE A 579 -27.85 20.08 -0.20
N ALA A 580 -28.26 19.25 -1.18
CA ALA A 580 -29.40 19.57 -2.02
C ALA A 580 -30.74 19.38 -1.28
N GLU A 581 -30.84 18.36 -0.42
CA GLU A 581 -32.04 18.04 0.33
C GLU A 581 -31.66 17.50 1.71
N GLN A 582 -32.52 17.75 2.70
CA GLN A 582 -32.40 17.19 4.03
C GLN A 582 -33.78 16.92 4.61
N GLY A 583 -33.97 15.74 5.21
CA GLY A 583 -35.25 15.35 5.84
C GLY A 583 -35.28 13.88 6.20
N THR A 584 -36.40 13.39 6.66
CA THR A 584 -36.66 11.95 6.84
C THR A 584 -36.95 11.27 5.49
N HIS A 585 -36.90 9.95 5.46
CA HIS A 585 -37.22 9.16 4.27
C HIS A 585 -38.52 9.55 3.60
N ASP A 586 -39.60 9.62 4.41
CA ASP A 586 -40.94 9.92 3.92
C ASP A 586 -41.07 11.37 3.40
N GLU A 587 -40.45 12.33 4.10
CA GLU A 587 -40.42 13.74 3.70
C GLU A 587 -39.71 13.91 2.35
N LEU A 588 -38.55 13.26 2.18
CA LEU A 588 -37.78 13.38 0.94
C LEU A 588 -38.42 12.64 -0.23
N LEU A 589 -39.10 11.52 0.00
CA LEU A 589 -39.89 10.87 -1.03
C LEU A 589 -41.08 11.74 -1.47
N ALA A 590 -41.78 12.37 -0.51
CA ALA A 590 -42.88 13.26 -0.79
C ALA A 590 -42.46 14.52 -1.55
N LEU A 591 -41.23 15.01 -1.29
CA LEU A 591 -40.63 16.17 -1.99
C LEU A 591 -40.45 15.90 -3.49
N GLY A 592 -40.24 14.65 -3.89
CA GLY A 592 -40.10 14.25 -5.30
C GLY A 592 -38.82 14.76 -5.98
N GLY A 593 -37.78 15.06 -5.20
CA GLY A 593 -36.50 15.64 -5.66
C GLY A 593 -35.41 14.61 -5.97
N THR A 594 -34.20 15.01 -5.80
CA THR A 594 -32.98 14.19 -6.06
C THR A 594 -32.96 12.88 -5.26
N TYR A 595 -33.43 12.93 -4.00
CA TYR A 595 -33.54 11.72 -3.18
C TYR A 595 -34.43 10.66 -3.82
N ARG A 596 -35.63 11.08 -4.29
CA ARG A 596 -36.53 10.17 -4.94
C ARG A 596 -35.95 9.57 -6.22
N GLU A 597 -35.28 10.38 -7.02
CA GLU A 597 -34.59 9.93 -8.23
C GLU A 597 -33.51 8.86 -7.90
N LEU A 598 -32.73 9.07 -6.85
CA LEU A 598 -31.72 8.12 -6.35
C LEU A 598 -32.38 6.85 -5.82
N TYR A 599 -33.47 7.00 -5.07
CA TYR A 599 -34.25 5.90 -4.51
C TYR A 599 -34.83 5.02 -5.62
N GLU A 600 -35.49 5.61 -6.62
CA GLU A 600 -36.03 4.88 -7.76
C GLU A 600 -34.96 4.22 -8.63
N THR A 601 -33.77 4.80 -8.73
CA THR A 601 -32.68 4.27 -9.57
C THR A 601 -31.86 3.18 -8.86
N GLN A 602 -31.54 3.35 -7.58
CA GLN A 602 -30.64 2.45 -6.85
C GLN A 602 -31.38 1.35 -6.08
N PHE A 603 -32.61 1.63 -5.62
CA PHE A 603 -33.32 0.74 -4.71
C PHE A 603 -34.62 0.16 -5.32
N ARG A 604 -35.03 0.62 -6.49
CA ARG A 604 -36.22 0.10 -7.16
C ARG A 604 -36.09 -1.40 -7.47
N GLN A 605 -34.94 -1.87 -7.88
CA GLN A 605 -34.70 -3.31 -8.07
C GLN A 605 -34.82 -4.10 -6.76
N ALA A 606 -34.39 -3.54 -5.64
CA ALA A 606 -34.59 -4.18 -4.34
C ALA A 606 -36.02 -4.13 -3.86
N ILE A 607 -36.77 -3.05 -4.19
CA ILE A 607 -38.16 -2.88 -3.84
C ILE A 607 -39.06 -3.71 -4.77
N ASP A 608 -38.78 -3.71 -6.06
CA ASP A 608 -39.44 -4.57 -7.01
C ASP A 608 -39.23 -6.03 -6.66
N TYR A 609 -38.04 -6.39 -6.12
CA TYR A 609 -37.74 -7.73 -5.58
C TYR A 609 -38.48 -8.03 -4.26
N GLU A 610 -38.65 -7.07 -3.35
CA GLU A 610 -39.49 -7.18 -2.13
C GLU A 610 -40.99 -7.09 -2.44
N ALA A 611 -41.41 -6.31 -3.44
CA ALA A 611 -42.80 -6.21 -3.90
C ALA A 611 -43.13 -7.30 -4.93
N GLU A 612 -42.14 -7.91 -5.56
CA GLU A 612 -42.26 -9.02 -6.51
C GLU A 612 -42.09 -10.39 -5.87
N SER A 613 -41.52 -10.52 -4.65
CA SER A 613 -41.71 -11.73 -3.87
C SER A 613 -43.17 -11.89 -3.55
N GLY A 614 -43.82 -12.91 -4.11
CA GLY A 614 -45.27 -13.18 -3.96
C GLY A 614 -45.70 -13.04 -2.49
N ALA A 615 -46.91 -12.57 -2.24
CA ALA A 615 -47.36 -12.28 -0.90
C ALA A 615 -47.11 -13.50 0.02
N ALA A 616 -46.32 -13.28 1.08
CA ALA A 616 -46.06 -14.31 2.09
C ALA A 616 -47.43 -14.84 2.58
N ILE A 617 -47.52 -16.14 2.79
CA ILE A 617 -48.75 -16.74 3.31
C ILE A 617 -48.97 -16.15 4.72
N PRO A 618 -50.00 -15.34 4.92
CA PRO A 618 -50.16 -14.56 6.16
C PRO A 618 -50.41 -15.44 7.40
N ASP A 619 -50.99 -16.61 7.18
CA ASP A 619 -51.28 -17.61 8.21
C ASP A 619 -51.18 -19.02 7.63
N ILE A 620 -50.20 -19.80 8.07
CA ILE A 620 -49.99 -21.17 7.58
C ILE A 620 -51.13 -22.12 7.94
N GLN A 621 -51.98 -21.81 8.91
CA GLN A 621 -53.11 -22.62 9.28
C GLN A 621 -54.13 -22.77 8.14
N ILE A 622 -54.18 -21.84 7.15
CA ILE A 622 -55.02 -21.97 5.97
C ILE A 622 -54.68 -23.18 5.10
N LEU A 623 -53.49 -23.76 5.25
CA LEU A 623 -53.05 -24.93 4.48
C LEU A 623 -53.75 -26.23 4.87
N SER A 624 -54.53 -26.26 5.97
CA SER A 624 -55.44 -27.33 6.29
C SER A 624 -56.65 -26.90 7.08
N THR A 625 -57.78 -27.52 6.78
CA THR A 625 -59.02 -27.32 7.51
C THR A 625 -59.21 -28.43 8.60
N GLU A 626 -58.49 -29.53 8.49
CA GLU A 626 -58.68 -30.72 9.33
C GLU A 626 -57.52 -30.89 10.37
N TYR A 627 -56.32 -30.45 10.01
CA TYR A 627 -55.10 -30.67 10.79
C TYR A 627 -54.50 -29.36 11.32
N ASP A 628 -53.84 -29.44 12.49
CA ASP A 628 -53.04 -28.35 13.02
C ASP A 628 -51.74 -28.20 12.20
N VAL A 629 -51.48 -27.03 11.63
CA VAL A 629 -50.33 -26.79 10.77
C VAL A 629 -49.30 -25.92 11.50
N ARG A 630 -48.09 -26.40 11.61
CA ARG A 630 -46.97 -25.71 12.28
C ARG A 630 -45.73 -25.75 11.40
N CYS A 631 -44.92 -24.68 11.46
CA CYS A 631 -43.56 -24.76 10.89
C CYS A 631 -42.76 -25.81 11.63
N ILE A 632 -42.01 -26.61 10.91
CA ILE A 632 -41.04 -27.59 11.47
C ILE A 632 -39.82 -26.81 11.99
N SER A 633 -39.48 -27.05 13.26
CA SER A 633 -38.30 -26.52 13.94
C SER A 633 -37.26 -27.61 14.16
N GLU A 634 -36.08 -27.21 14.67
CA GLU A 634 -35.03 -28.17 15.05
C GLU A 634 -35.51 -29.16 16.12
N GLU A 635 -36.46 -28.80 16.96
CA GLU A 635 -37.04 -29.65 18.01
C GLU A 635 -37.94 -30.77 17.43
N ASP A 636 -38.49 -30.56 16.20
CA ASP A 636 -39.40 -31.49 15.54
C ASP A 636 -38.64 -32.51 14.63
N ILE A 637 -37.31 -32.41 14.50
CA ILE A 637 -36.50 -33.24 13.57
C ILE A 637 -36.68 -34.73 13.87
N ASP A 638 -36.80 -35.12 15.11
CA ASP A 638 -36.99 -36.53 15.50
C ASP A 638 -38.35 -37.06 15.00
N ASP A 639 -39.43 -36.28 15.04
CA ASP A 639 -40.74 -36.62 14.51
C ASP A 639 -40.72 -36.73 12.98
N VAL A 640 -40.05 -35.80 12.30
CA VAL A 640 -39.82 -35.85 10.86
C VAL A 640 -38.99 -37.09 10.49
N TYR A 641 -37.94 -37.39 11.25
CA TYR A 641 -37.13 -38.60 11.04
C TYR A 641 -37.96 -39.88 11.17
N ASN A 642 -38.80 -39.99 12.20
CA ASN A 642 -39.71 -41.15 12.42
C ASN A 642 -40.74 -41.27 11.26
N LEU A 643 -41.26 -40.15 10.75
CA LEU A 643 -42.16 -40.16 9.60
C LEU A 643 -41.42 -40.63 8.33
N CYS A 644 -40.17 -40.17 8.11
CA CYS A 644 -39.34 -40.61 7.00
C CYS A 644 -39.06 -42.14 7.09
N LYS A 645 -38.72 -42.63 8.28
CA LYS A 645 -38.45 -44.02 8.54
C LYS A 645 -39.66 -44.94 8.26
N SER A 646 -40.87 -44.44 8.43
CA SER A 646 -42.10 -45.18 8.10
C SER A 646 -42.29 -45.33 6.56
N ASN A 647 -41.49 -44.63 5.73
CA ASN A 647 -41.55 -44.62 4.28
C ASN A 647 -40.30 -45.32 3.66
N GLU A 648 -39.99 -46.55 4.10
CA GLU A 648 -38.82 -47.33 3.68
C GLU A 648 -38.66 -47.42 2.17
N LYS A 649 -39.73 -47.71 1.43
CA LYS A 649 -39.72 -47.81 -0.03
C LYS A 649 -39.24 -46.54 -0.73
N TYR A 650 -39.61 -45.36 -0.21
CA TYR A 650 -39.23 -44.08 -0.80
C TYR A 650 -37.72 -43.90 -0.76
N TYR A 651 -37.10 -44.21 0.36
CA TYR A 651 -35.63 -44.11 0.54
C TYR A 651 -34.87 -45.22 -0.18
N GLU A 652 -35.47 -46.42 -0.32
CA GLU A 652 -34.92 -47.49 -1.14
C GLU A 652 -34.77 -47.06 -2.62
N TYR A 653 -35.77 -46.36 -3.18
CA TYR A 653 -35.73 -45.79 -4.53
C TYR A 653 -34.70 -44.67 -4.69
N LEU A 654 -34.47 -43.86 -3.67
CA LEU A 654 -33.49 -42.78 -3.70
C LEU A 654 -32.04 -43.30 -3.48
N GLY A 655 -31.87 -44.55 -3.02
CA GLY A 655 -30.55 -45.10 -2.69
C GLY A 655 -29.90 -44.41 -1.49
N SER A 656 -30.68 -43.79 -0.61
CA SER A 656 -30.23 -43.03 0.56
C SER A 656 -30.97 -43.50 1.83
N VAL A 657 -30.42 -43.15 2.99
CA VAL A 657 -31.04 -43.42 4.28
C VAL A 657 -31.28 -42.07 4.96
N PRO A 658 -32.48 -41.80 5.53
CA PRO A 658 -32.71 -40.55 6.23
C PRO A 658 -31.77 -40.44 7.43
N SER A 659 -31.14 -39.27 7.60
CA SER A 659 -30.37 -38.91 8.80
C SER A 659 -30.82 -37.54 9.29
N ALA A 660 -30.60 -37.25 10.57
CA ALA A 660 -30.92 -35.91 11.11
C ALA A 660 -30.19 -34.81 10.35
N GLU A 661 -28.94 -35.05 9.95
CA GLU A 661 -28.14 -34.08 9.18
C GLU A 661 -28.72 -33.83 7.78
N SER A 662 -29.13 -34.91 7.06
CA SER A 662 -29.73 -34.77 5.74
C SER A 662 -31.12 -34.07 5.79
N LEU A 663 -31.86 -34.25 6.87
CA LEU A 663 -33.15 -33.56 7.07
C LEU A 663 -32.97 -32.08 7.36
N THR A 664 -31.97 -31.70 8.18
CA THR A 664 -31.63 -30.32 8.43
C THR A 664 -31.21 -29.60 7.13
N GLU A 665 -30.45 -30.28 6.26
CA GLU A 665 -30.07 -29.75 4.95
C GLU A 665 -31.29 -29.55 4.03
N VAL A 666 -32.24 -30.46 3.98
CA VAL A 666 -33.49 -30.29 3.19
C VAL A 666 -34.34 -29.16 3.71
N ILE A 667 -34.47 -29.01 5.03
CA ILE A 667 -35.23 -27.93 5.65
C ILE A 667 -34.62 -26.54 5.30
N SER A 668 -33.28 -26.45 5.30
CA SER A 668 -32.55 -25.19 5.07
C SER A 668 -32.26 -24.89 3.58
N SER A 669 -32.34 -25.89 2.69
CA SER A 669 -32.02 -25.71 1.27
C SER A 669 -33.07 -24.83 0.56
N ILE A 670 -32.59 -23.84 -0.21
CA ILE A 670 -33.45 -22.91 -0.96
C ILE A 670 -32.96 -22.92 -2.42
N PRO A 671 -33.86 -23.05 -3.43
CA PRO A 671 -33.48 -22.87 -4.83
C PRO A 671 -32.87 -21.51 -5.11
N GLU A 672 -31.98 -21.40 -6.12
CA GLU A 672 -31.19 -20.17 -6.42
C GLU A 672 -32.03 -18.89 -6.63
N SER A 673 -33.31 -19.03 -7.04
CA SER A 673 -34.22 -17.90 -7.29
C SER A 673 -35.30 -17.75 -6.24
N ALA A 674 -35.29 -18.50 -5.13
CA ALA A 674 -36.26 -18.39 -4.04
C ALA A 674 -35.66 -17.72 -2.81
N THR A 675 -36.49 -17.20 -1.89
CA THR A 675 -36.04 -16.59 -0.62
C THR A 675 -36.49 -17.43 0.58
N ALA A 676 -35.80 -17.26 1.72
CA ALA A 676 -36.19 -17.93 2.96
C ALA A 676 -37.59 -17.53 3.46
N GLU A 677 -38.03 -16.31 3.15
CA GLU A 677 -39.32 -15.78 3.55
C GLU A 677 -40.49 -16.42 2.80
N ASN A 678 -40.25 -16.97 1.61
CA ASN A 678 -41.26 -17.61 0.77
C ASN A 678 -41.27 -19.15 0.88
N LYS A 679 -40.35 -19.72 1.69
CA LYS A 679 -40.28 -21.16 1.93
C LYS A 679 -40.99 -21.51 3.23
N TYR A 680 -41.97 -22.43 3.11
CA TYR A 680 -42.76 -22.93 4.22
C TYR A 680 -42.51 -24.43 4.37
N PHE A 681 -41.69 -24.83 5.29
CA PHE A 681 -41.53 -26.24 5.66
C PHE A 681 -42.43 -26.53 6.85
N VAL A 682 -43.60 -27.13 6.57
CA VAL A 682 -44.68 -27.28 7.55
C VAL A 682 -45.00 -28.76 7.83
N GLY A 683 -45.36 -29.01 9.08
CA GLY A 683 -45.91 -30.26 9.52
C GLY A 683 -47.42 -30.20 9.71
N PHE A 684 -48.14 -31.26 9.39
CA PHE A 684 -49.56 -31.47 9.68
C PHE A 684 -49.71 -32.40 10.87
N TRP A 685 -50.36 -31.93 11.92
CA TRP A 685 -50.42 -32.67 13.20
C TRP A 685 -51.88 -33.06 13.48
N ALA A 686 -52.05 -34.39 13.83
CA ALA A 686 -53.28 -34.89 14.38
C ALA A 686 -53.13 -35.10 15.87
N LYS A 687 -53.66 -34.17 16.68
CA LYS A 687 -53.33 -34.06 18.12
C LYS A 687 -51.85 -33.80 18.29
N ASP A 688 -51.12 -34.67 18.92
CA ASP A 688 -49.63 -34.53 19.13
C ASP A 688 -48.79 -35.39 18.20
N LYS A 689 -49.39 -36.00 17.15
CA LYS A 689 -48.68 -36.85 16.22
C LYS A 689 -48.52 -36.18 14.86
N LEU A 690 -47.30 -36.10 14.37
CA LEU A 690 -46.97 -35.64 13.01
C LEU A 690 -47.46 -36.71 12.00
N ILE A 691 -48.35 -36.32 11.08
CA ILE A 691 -48.93 -37.22 10.07
C ILE A 691 -48.46 -36.95 8.65
N ALA A 692 -48.05 -35.71 8.36
CA ALA A 692 -47.48 -35.36 7.06
C ALA A 692 -46.56 -34.17 7.19
N VAL A 693 -45.64 -34.02 6.23
CA VAL A 693 -44.78 -32.85 6.05
C VAL A 693 -44.91 -32.31 4.62
N LEU A 694 -44.75 -31.02 4.48
CA LEU A 694 -44.81 -30.32 3.19
C LEU A 694 -43.71 -29.25 3.16
N ASP A 695 -42.93 -29.24 2.09
CA ASP A 695 -42.05 -28.14 1.70
C ASP A 695 -42.75 -27.38 0.57
N LEU A 696 -43.18 -26.17 0.83
CA LEU A 696 -43.88 -25.29 -0.08
C LEU A 696 -43.10 -24.01 -0.30
N ILE A 697 -42.81 -23.66 -1.55
CA ILE A 697 -42.15 -22.42 -1.92
C ILE A 697 -43.15 -21.59 -2.74
N ALA A 698 -43.55 -20.48 -2.17
CA ALA A 698 -44.55 -19.57 -2.79
C ALA A 698 -43.82 -18.58 -3.71
N GLY A 699 -44.40 -18.27 -4.90
CA GLY A 699 -43.79 -17.37 -5.88
C GLY A 699 -42.55 -17.95 -6.58
N TYR A 700 -42.50 -19.28 -6.79
CA TYR A 700 -41.42 -19.99 -7.45
C TYR A 700 -41.96 -21.08 -8.38
N PRO A 701 -41.39 -21.30 -9.60
CA PRO A 701 -40.32 -20.54 -10.24
C PRO A 701 -40.69 -19.14 -10.74
N GLU A 702 -41.98 -18.87 -10.94
CA GLU A 702 -42.50 -17.56 -11.32
C GLU A 702 -43.41 -17.01 -10.22
N LYS A 703 -43.70 -15.71 -10.22
CA LYS A 703 -44.44 -14.99 -9.18
C LYS A 703 -45.81 -15.60 -8.86
N ASP A 704 -46.52 -16.03 -9.90
CA ASP A 704 -47.87 -16.58 -9.80
C ASP A 704 -47.84 -18.12 -9.60
N ASP A 705 -46.66 -18.70 -9.39
CA ASP A 705 -46.46 -20.12 -9.17
C ASP A 705 -46.20 -20.45 -7.70
N ALA A 706 -46.57 -21.65 -7.29
CA ALA A 706 -46.10 -22.24 -6.04
C ALA A 706 -45.48 -23.62 -6.31
N PHE A 707 -44.36 -23.92 -5.67
CA PHE A 707 -43.61 -25.14 -5.87
C PHE A 707 -43.67 -26.03 -4.64
N LEU A 708 -43.92 -27.30 -4.84
CA LEU A 708 -43.92 -28.32 -3.81
C LEU A 708 -42.57 -29.03 -3.84
N GLY A 709 -41.65 -28.62 -2.97
CA GLY A 709 -40.29 -29.20 -2.88
C GLY A 709 -40.30 -30.60 -2.32
N TRP A 710 -41.12 -30.87 -1.30
CA TRP A 710 -41.28 -32.18 -0.68
C TRP A 710 -42.67 -32.32 -0.04
N PHE A 711 -43.30 -33.47 -0.24
CA PHE A 711 -44.56 -33.85 0.43
C PHE A 711 -44.59 -35.29 0.79
N MET A 712 -44.69 -35.59 2.09
CA MET A 712 -44.65 -36.98 2.61
C MET A 712 -45.71 -37.18 3.69
N VAL A 713 -46.45 -38.28 3.63
CA VAL A 713 -47.43 -38.72 4.63
C VAL A 713 -46.83 -39.94 5.38
N ASP A 714 -47.08 -40.07 6.70
CA ASP A 714 -46.69 -41.24 7.52
C ASP A 714 -47.06 -42.53 6.78
N GLY A 715 -46.08 -43.41 6.52
CA GLY A 715 -46.25 -44.66 5.78
C GLY A 715 -47.36 -45.56 6.30
N ASN A 716 -47.59 -45.53 7.63
CA ASN A 716 -48.65 -46.33 8.28
C ASN A 716 -50.05 -45.74 8.04
N MET A 717 -50.11 -44.48 7.58
CA MET A 717 -51.38 -43.75 7.37
C MET A 717 -51.66 -43.50 5.88
N GLN A 718 -50.86 -44.03 5.00
CA GLN A 718 -51.07 -43.89 3.54
C GLN A 718 -52.29 -44.73 3.07
N ARG A 719 -52.75 -44.43 1.83
CA ARG A 719 -53.90 -45.09 1.19
C ARG A 719 -55.25 -44.92 1.94
N GLN A 720 -55.30 -44.01 2.94
CA GLN A 720 -56.49 -43.66 3.67
C GLN A 720 -57.10 -42.33 3.20
N GLY A 721 -56.61 -41.77 2.08
CA GLY A 721 -57.08 -40.51 1.53
C GLY A 721 -56.52 -39.26 2.20
N ILE A 722 -55.64 -39.37 3.20
CA ILE A 722 -55.07 -38.26 3.99
C ILE A 722 -54.31 -37.32 3.08
N GLY A 723 -53.36 -37.82 2.29
CA GLY A 723 -52.58 -37.01 1.37
C GLY A 723 -53.45 -36.22 0.34
N SER A 724 -54.53 -36.85 -0.12
CA SER A 724 -55.46 -36.15 -1.06
C SER A 724 -56.27 -35.05 -0.38
N ARG A 725 -56.63 -35.19 0.92
CA ARG A 725 -57.31 -34.16 1.68
C ARG A 725 -56.41 -32.99 1.98
N ILE A 726 -55.17 -33.24 2.49
CA ILE A 726 -54.21 -32.22 2.77
C ILE A 726 -53.91 -31.46 1.48
N PHE A 727 -53.66 -32.16 0.38
CA PHE A 727 -53.37 -31.47 -0.89
C PHE A 727 -54.56 -30.69 -1.43
N ALA A 728 -55.81 -31.09 -1.21
CA ALA A 728 -56.98 -30.31 -1.61
C ALA A 728 -57.08 -29.00 -0.84
N ASP A 729 -56.75 -29.01 0.46
CA ASP A 729 -56.71 -27.83 1.30
C ASP A 729 -55.56 -26.89 0.89
N VAL A 730 -54.35 -27.41 0.71
CA VAL A 730 -53.18 -26.64 0.21
C VAL A 730 -53.49 -25.97 -1.13
N ARG A 731 -54.09 -26.70 -2.07
CA ARG A 731 -54.50 -26.14 -3.35
C ARG A 731 -55.53 -25.02 -3.21
N ALA A 732 -56.54 -25.20 -2.35
CA ALA A 732 -57.57 -24.19 -2.10
C ALA A 732 -56.95 -22.94 -1.45
N ALA A 733 -56.01 -23.12 -0.54
CA ALA A 733 -55.25 -22.06 0.10
C ALA A 733 -54.41 -21.25 -0.92
N MET A 734 -53.65 -21.94 -1.78
CA MET A 734 -52.82 -21.28 -2.80
C MET A 734 -53.70 -20.51 -3.80
N LYS A 735 -54.80 -21.11 -4.26
CA LYS A 735 -55.76 -20.39 -5.11
C LYS A 735 -56.34 -19.15 -4.42
N GLY A 736 -56.65 -19.26 -3.15
CA GLY A 736 -57.18 -18.16 -2.34
C GLY A 736 -56.18 -17.01 -2.14
N GLN A 737 -54.88 -17.29 -2.24
CA GLN A 737 -53.78 -16.31 -2.19
C GLN A 737 -53.39 -15.75 -3.56
N GLY A 738 -54.06 -16.21 -4.66
CA GLY A 738 -53.85 -15.65 -5.99
C GLY A 738 -52.80 -16.36 -6.84
N TYR A 739 -52.35 -17.57 -6.44
CA TYR A 739 -51.47 -18.37 -7.28
C TYR A 739 -52.25 -19.10 -8.36
N ASP A 740 -51.69 -19.15 -9.58
CA ASP A 740 -52.34 -19.75 -10.76
C ASP A 740 -51.85 -21.18 -11.02
N TYR A 741 -50.62 -21.51 -10.62
CA TYR A 741 -50.03 -22.81 -10.88
C TYR A 741 -49.42 -23.42 -9.63
N LEU A 742 -49.50 -24.77 -9.55
CA LEU A 742 -48.69 -25.61 -8.64
C LEU A 742 -47.80 -26.50 -9.46
N SER A 743 -46.50 -26.53 -9.08
CA SER A 743 -45.52 -27.38 -9.73
C SER A 743 -44.73 -28.20 -8.71
N LEU A 744 -44.13 -29.31 -9.15
CA LEU A 744 -43.29 -30.17 -8.34
C LEU A 744 -42.37 -31.00 -9.23
N ASP A 745 -41.24 -31.49 -8.66
CA ASP A 745 -40.38 -32.49 -9.27
C ASP A 745 -40.60 -33.88 -8.64
N CYS A 746 -40.86 -34.87 -9.45
CA CYS A 746 -41.10 -36.26 -9.00
C CYS A 746 -40.11 -37.21 -9.62
N ALA A 747 -39.51 -38.10 -8.82
CA ALA A 747 -38.60 -39.11 -9.33
C ALA A 747 -39.30 -40.05 -10.34
N GLU A 748 -38.75 -40.20 -11.56
CA GLU A 748 -39.33 -41.01 -12.66
C GLU A 748 -39.53 -42.48 -12.26
N ILE A 749 -38.65 -42.97 -11.38
CA ILE A 749 -38.66 -44.39 -10.92
C ILE A 749 -39.73 -44.65 -9.83
N HIS A 750 -40.35 -43.59 -9.24
CA HIS A 750 -41.30 -43.74 -8.15
C HIS A 750 -42.74 -43.75 -8.69
N GLU A 751 -43.17 -44.89 -9.20
CA GLU A 751 -44.47 -45.02 -9.90
C GLU A 751 -45.67 -44.69 -9.00
N GLU A 752 -45.61 -44.99 -7.70
CA GLU A 752 -46.72 -44.70 -6.75
C GLU A 752 -46.92 -43.19 -6.56
N SER A 753 -45.83 -42.40 -6.43
CA SER A 753 -45.92 -40.93 -6.34
C SER A 753 -46.42 -40.32 -7.64
N LEU A 754 -45.90 -40.80 -8.80
CA LEU A 754 -46.38 -40.35 -10.09
C LEU A 754 -47.88 -40.62 -10.28
N ALA A 755 -48.36 -41.79 -9.86
CA ALA A 755 -49.78 -42.13 -9.92
C ALA A 755 -50.60 -41.20 -9.00
N PHE A 756 -50.13 -40.93 -7.77
CA PHE A 756 -50.80 -39.99 -6.87
C PHE A 756 -50.91 -38.61 -7.45
N TRP A 757 -49.82 -38.02 -7.95
CA TRP A 757 -49.85 -36.67 -8.50
C TRP A 757 -50.68 -36.57 -9.79
N LYS A 758 -50.66 -37.60 -10.64
CA LYS A 758 -51.57 -37.69 -11.82
C LYS A 758 -53.06 -37.73 -11.40
N ALA A 759 -53.36 -38.48 -10.33
CA ALA A 759 -54.72 -38.55 -9.78
C ALA A 759 -55.16 -37.20 -9.18
N GLN A 760 -54.19 -36.38 -8.67
CA GLN A 760 -54.44 -35.01 -8.23
C GLN A 760 -54.49 -34.01 -9.38
N GLY A 761 -54.41 -34.45 -10.63
CA GLY A 761 -54.63 -33.63 -11.83
C GLY A 761 -53.36 -32.94 -12.36
N PHE A 762 -52.16 -33.29 -11.86
CA PHE A 762 -50.93 -32.81 -12.43
C PHE A 762 -50.62 -33.44 -13.79
N LYS A 763 -50.02 -32.66 -14.67
CA LYS A 763 -49.57 -33.10 -15.97
C LYS A 763 -48.06 -32.93 -16.09
N GLN A 764 -47.41 -33.85 -16.76
CA GLN A 764 -45.97 -33.77 -17.01
C GLN A 764 -45.74 -32.61 -18.04
N THR A 765 -44.79 -31.71 -17.72
CA THR A 765 -44.42 -30.57 -18.55
C THR A 765 -43.42 -30.91 -19.66
N GLY A 766 -42.82 -32.11 -19.63
CA GLY A 766 -41.83 -32.55 -20.60
C GLY A 766 -40.37 -32.34 -20.18
N GLU A 767 -40.12 -31.54 -19.20
CA GLU A 767 -38.77 -31.33 -18.64
C GLU A 767 -38.34 -32.52 -17.78
N LYS A 768 -37.10 -32.98 -18.04
CA LYS A 768 -36.47 -34.06 -17.24
C LYS A 768 -35.16 -33.52 -16.71
N LYS A 769 -34.97 -33.64 -15.42
CA LYS A 769 -33.72 -33.24 -14.72
C LYS A 769 -32.93 -34.49 -14.33
N ASP A 770 -31.64 -34.47 -14.52
CA ASP A 770 -30.74 -35.55 -14.07
C ASP A 770 -30.08 -35.12 -12.76
N ASN A 771 -30.46 -35.80 -11.68
CA ASN A 771 -29.96 -35.50 -10.32
C ASN A 771 -28.77 -36.41 -9.94
N GLY A 772 -28.11 -37.04 -10.93
CA GLY A 772 -26.93 -37.89 -10.75
C GLY A 772 -27.29 -39.33 -10.30
N THR A 773 -28.11 -39.51 -9.29
CA THR A 773 -28.55 -40.84 -8.78
C THR A 773 -29.89 -41.26 -9.38
N TYR A 774 -30.76 -40.35 -9.74
CA TYR A 774 -32.05 -40.61 -10.37
C TYR A 774 -32.47 -39.48 -11.30
N LYS A 775 -33.38 -39.77 -12.20
CA LYS A 775 -34.02 -38.75 -13.05
C LYS A 775 -35.36 -38.31 -12.48
N SER A 776 -35.63 -37.02 -12.43
CA SER A 776 -36.93 -36.45 -12.06
C SER A 776 -37.62 -35.87 -13.26
N VAL A 777 -38.96 -35.83 -13.17
CA VAL A 777 -39.85 -35.17 -14.14
C VAL A 777 -40.60 -34.07 -13.44
N THR A 778 -40.69 -32.94 -14.08
CA THR A 778 -41.47 -31.81 -13.57
C THR A 778 -42.95 -32.04 -13.93
N LEU A 779 -43.79 -31.93 -12.93
CA LEU A 779 -45.24 -31.99 -13.04
C LEU A 779 -45.83 -30.63 -12.67
N ALA A 780 -46.85 -30.16 -13.42
CA ALA A 780 -47.52 -28.90 -13.13
C ALA A 780 -49.02 -29.03 -13.28
N ARG A 781 -49.72 -28.14 -12.58
CA ARG A 781 -51.19 -28.08 -12.59
C ARG A 781 -51.69 -26.64 -12.40
N ASN A 782 -52.69 -26.21 -13.19
CA ASN A 782 -53.46 -24.98 -12.92
C ASN A 782 -54.39 -25.19 -11.71
N ILE A 783 -54.51 -24.17 -10.82
CA ILE A 783 -55.28 -24.23 -9.59
C ILE A 783 -56.39 -23.20 -9.51
#